data_c23dacde1e46467f289dda6a178cc5b2
#
_entry.id   c23dacde1e46467f289dda6a178cc5b2
#
_cell.length_a   1.000
_cell.length_b   1.000
_cell.length_c   1.000
_cell.angle_alpha   90.00
_cell.angle_beta   90.00
_cell.angle_gamma   90.00
#
_symmetry.space_group_name_H-M   'P 1'
#
loop_
_entity.id
_entity.type
_entity.pdbx_description
1 polymer ?
#
loop_
_entity_poly.entity_id
_entity_poly.type
_entity_poly.pdbx_seq_one_letter_code
_entity_poly.pdbx_strand_id
1 'polypeptide(L)'
;INHSYPHCWRCDTPLINYASDSWFLNTPKIKDKIVENNSKTKWVPGNLRDGRFGNWLEGAREWALSRSRFWGTPLPVWQSEDGQDTLVLNSREDLKKHAGEKVTKIIFVRHGQSVKNLIGLFTDEVNEFPLTKKGEKQAKEAGEFLKNHGVDLIYFSPVLRTKQTAEIISKNLKSVLMQEEPNLLEVDSGTWDGKTIHDKDIKKERDAYLALSAEERYVAKRGHRGESWFDVERRVKKVIDKILSEHKGKTVVVVSHMGINVLGQKVIQNLTNEQAEVVYDKSVDVHAKPAVFYVDTDRKTELDLHRPYIDNFVIEKDGKKFKRIEDVFDVWFDSASMPYSQQNYPFTPSSFDPVGSFFKKTKGFPADFIAEGLDQTRGWFYVLIVLGTALFEKSPYKNVLVNGLVLAEDGKKMSKRLKNYPEMDYMINKYGADAIRLFLMNSPAVRGEDVAFSEKGVSELQSKVMGRLRNVLSFWQMYENSEKGKPRRKNILDAWIIARLDETIKEVTESLNGYEIDRGARPIIDFIDDLSNWYVRRSRDRFKSDDKSDREDSLAVTRFVLREISRLMAPYTPFVADEVYRAVSDKFQSVHLETWPKGKRFDKKVLKDMKTTREIVSLGLMERQKLNIKVKQPLKSLTITEKLSKDYLELIQDEVNVKEVLFGETLSLDTEITDDLRKEGDFRELLRFVQSLRKDANLNPEDSVTLFVDTDEAGKEIVNTFESDLKKTAGVKEIVFVKKEGSEINTGNVSFIVSVKK
;
A
#
# COMPACT_ATOMS: atom_id res chain seq x y z
N ILE A 1 -18.21 -36.47 36.04
CA ILE A 1 -18.38 -35.65 34.84
C ILE A 1 -17.00 -35.15 34.46
N ASN A 2 -16.46 -35.60 33.34
CA ASN A 2 -15.20 -35.05 32.79
C ASN A 2 -15.51 -33.72 32.10
N HIS A 3 -14.87 -32.63 32.56
CA HIS A 3 -14.93 -31.34 31.91
C HIS A 3 -13.49 -30.79 31.72
N SER A 4 -13.30 -29.91 30.74
CA SER A 4 -12.02 -29.23 30.57
C SER A 4 -11.80 -28.23 31.73
N TYR A 5 -10.65 -28.33 32.39
CA TYR A 5 -10.24 -27.41 33.42
C TYR A 5 -9.29 -26.34 32.84
N PRO A 6 -9.44 -25.07 33.17
CA PRO A 6 -8.56 -24.04 32.66
C PRO A 6 -7.16 -24.14 33.25
N HIS A 7 -6.15 -24.09 32.35
CA HIS A 7 -4.73 -24.06 32.70
C HIS A 7 -4.08 -22.79 32.18
N CYS A 8 -3.02 -22.36 32.83
CA CYS A 8 -2.22 -21.24 32.35
C CYS A 8 -1.57 -21.61 31.02
N TRP A 9 -1.82 -20.84 29.98
CA TRP A 9 -1.29 -21.07 28.64
C TRP A 9 0.25 -21.03 28.56
N ARG A 10 0.90 -20.52 29.61
CA ARG A 10 2.35 -20.33 29.65
C ARG A 10 3.09 -21.43 30.42
N CYS A 11 2.55 -21.83 31.57
CA CYS A 11 3.21 -22.80 32.47
C CYS A 11 2.37 -24.06 32.74
N ASP A 12 1.21 -24.16 32.07
CA ASP A 12 0.28 -25.31 32.19
C ASP A 12 -0.25 -25.60 33.61
N THR A 13 -0.05 -24.66 34.54
CA THR A 13 -0.56 -24.77 35.89
C THR A 13 -2.07 -24.63 35.91
N PRO A 14 -2.80 -25.46 36.68
CA PRO A 14 -4.25 -25.29 36.84
C PRO A 14 -4.57 -23.92 37.45
N LEU A 15 -5.61 -23.28 36.89
CA LEU A 15 -6.09 -21.97 37.35
C LEU A 15 -7.20 -22.16 38.37
N ILE A 16 -7.28 -21.31 39.37
CA ILE A 16 -8.38 -21.23 40.33
C ILE A 16 -9.24 -20.00 40.05
N ASN A 17 -10.52 -20.09 40.30
CA ASN A 17 -11.42 -18.95 40.33
C ASN A 17 -11.14 -18.12 41.56
N TYR A 18 -10.90 -16.83 41.38
CA TYR A 18 -10.62 -15.88 42.45
C TYR A 18 -11.56 -14.68 42.29
N ALA A 19 -12.28 -14.33 43.37
CA ALA A 19 -13.11 -13.14 43.40
C ALA A 19 -12.24 -11.89 43.70
N SER A 20 -12.36 -10.88 42.89
CA SER A 20 -11.69 -9.58 43.11
C SER A 20 -12.63 -8.46 42.66
N ASP A 21 -12.47 -7.30 43.28
CA ASP A 21 -13.14 -6.08 42.83
C ASP A 21 -12.67 -5.72 41.43
N SER A 22 -13.57 -5.21 40.60
CA SER A 22 -13.25 -4.82 39.23
C SER A 22 -14.17 -3.68 38.77
N TRP A 23 -13.68 -2.89 37.84
CA TRP A 23 -14.48 -1.87 37.17
C TRP A 23 -15.18 -2.50 35.97
N PHE A 24 -16.49 -2.25 35.83
CA PHE A 24 -17.30 -2.82 34.79
C PHE A 24 -17.95 -1.76 33.92
N LEU A 25 -18.01 -2.03 32.62
CA LEU A 25 -18.96 -1.38 31.72
C LEU A 25 -20.29 -2.16 31.77
N ASN A 26 -21.38 -1.51 32.14
CA ASN A 26 -22.70 -2.11 32.16
C ASN A 26 -23.27 -2.24 30.74
N THR A 27 -22.73 -3.20 29.99
CA THR A 27 -23.14 -3.50 28.61
C THR A 27 -24.61 -3.86 28.47
N PRO A 28 -25.24 -4.62 29.40
CA PRO A 28 -26.68 -4.88 29.35
C PRO A 28 -27.55 -3.62 29.24
N LYS A 29 -27.16 -2.52 29.89
CA LYS A 29 -27.92 -1.24 29.85
C LYS A 29 -27.97 -0.61 28.45
N ILE A 30 -26.99 -0.87 27.59
CA ILE A 30 -26.90 -0.32 26.24
C ILE A 30 -27.10 -1.38 25.16
N LYS A 31 -27.46 -2.60 25.52
CA LYS A 31 -27.51 -3.76 24.62
C LYS A 31 -28.43 -3.52 23.41
N ASP A 32 -29.64 -3.02 23.64
CA ASP A 32 -30.60 -2.79 22.55
C ASP A 32 -30.05 -1.80 21.51
N LYS A 33 -29.29 -0.80 21.96
CA LYS A 33 -28.62 0.17 21.10
C LYS A 33 -27.43 -0.46 20.33
N ILE A 34 -26.74 -1.40 20.95
CA ILE A 34 -25.68 -2.17 20.28
C ILE A 34 -26.26 -3.01 19.14
N VAL A 35 -27.36 -3.72 19.41
CA VAL A 35 -28.08 -4.54 18.41
C VAL A 35 -28.60 -3.67 17.27
N GLU A 36 -29.22 -2.51 17.59
CA GLU A 36 -29.65 -1.53 16.59
C GLU A 36 -28.49 -1.03 15.73
N ASN A 37 -27.37 -0.70 16.35
CA ASN A 37 -26.18 -0.23 15.61
C ASN A 37 -25.59 -1.33 14.70
N ASN A 38 -25.58 -2.59 15.15
CA ASN A 38 -25.15 -3.72 14.34
C ASN A 38 -26.04 -3.91 13.10
N SER A 39 -27.36 -3.77 13.24
CA SER A 39 -28.29 -3.94 12.11
C SER A 39 -28.04 -2.95 10.96
N LYS A 40 -27.42 -1.81 11.25
CA LYS A 40 -27.04 -0.76 10.27
C LYS A 40 -25.72 -1.03 9.57
N THR A 41 -24.97 -2.06 9.98
CA THR A 41 -23.69 -2.43 9.36
C THR A 41 -23.86 -3.45 8.23
N LYS A 42 -22.95 -3.43 7.27
CA LYS A 42 -22.89 -4.43 6.21
C LYS A 42 -21.80 -5.45 6.52
N TRP A 43 -22.11 -6.74 6.39
CA TRP A 43 -21.17 -7.83 6.64
C TRP A 43 -20.91 -8.65 5.38
N VAL A 44 -19.68 -9.11 5.24
CA VAL A 44 -19.28 -10.09 4.23
C VAL A 44 -18.58 -11.25 4.98
N PRO A 45 -19.24 -12.43 5.07
CA PRO A 45 -20.58 -12.77 4.59
C PRO A 45 -21.71 -12.20 5.48
N GLY A 46 -22.88 -11.91 4.86
CA GLY A 46 -23.97 -11.22 5.52
C GLY A 46 -24.66 -12.00 6.65
N ASN A 47 -24.66 -13.32 6.58
CA ASN A 47 -25.31 -14.20 7.59
C ASN A 47 -24.65 -14.11 8.98
N LEU A 48 -23.40 -13.67 9.06
CA LEU A 48 -22.70 -13.54 10.35
C LEU A 48 -23.24 -12.37 11.19
N ARG A 49 -23.74 -11.31 10.54
CA ARG A 49 -24.28 -10.13 11.22
C ARG A 49 -25.40 -10.46 12.20
N ASP A 50 -26.41 -11.18 11.70
CA ASP A 50 -27.63 -11.48 12.47
C ASP A 50 -27.52 -12.85 13.17
N GLY A 51 -26.70 -13.76 12.61
CA GLY A 51 -26.47 -15.09 13.16
C GLY A 51 -25.46 -15.09 14.31
N ARG A 52 -24.21 -15.52 14.02
CA ARG A 52 -23.18 -15.71 15.07
C ARG A 52 -22.91 -14.45 15.89
N PHE A 53 -22.81 -13.30 15.25
CA PHE A 53 -22.50 -12.05 15.94
C PHE A 53 -23.74 -11.45 16.62
N GLY A 54 -24.89 -11.42 15.93
CA GLY A 54 -26.15 -10.93 16.50
C GLY A 54 -26.52 -11.68 17.77
N ASN A 55 -26.55 -13.02 17.74
CA ASN A 55 -26.82 -13.87 18.90
C ASN A 55 -25.84 -13.59 20.07
N TRP A 56 -24.57 -13.28 19.76
CA TRP A 56 -23.60 -12.91 20.79
C TRP A 56 -23.93 -11.56 21.43
N LEU A 57 -24.37 -10.58 20.63
CA LEU A 57 -24.77 -9.26 21.13
C LEU A 57 -26.03 -9.32 22.01
N GLU A 58 -27.00 -10.15 21.65
CA GLU A 58 -28.20 -10.37 22.44
C GLU A 58 -27.91 -10.97 23.82
N GLY A 59 -26.87 -11.80 23.90
CA GLY A 59 -26.37 -12.38 25.14
C GLY A 59 -25.31 -11.55 25.86
N ALA A 60 -25.09 -10.30 25.47
CA ALA A 60 -24.03 -9.47 26.04
C ALA A 60 -24.14 -9.28 27.54
N ARG A 61 -23.04 -9.56 28.25
CA ARG A 61 -22.90 -9.42 29.69
C ARG A 61 -22.05 -8.21 30.02
N GLU A 62 -22.03 -7.82 31.28
CA GLU A 62 -21.11 -6.78 31.78
C GLU A 62 -19.68 -7.07 31.40
N TRP A 63 -18.94 -6.04 30.97
CA TRP A 63 -17.55 -6.14 30.58
C TRP A 63 -16.65 -5.63 31.69
N ALA A 64 -15.88 -6.53 32.31
CA ALA A 64 -14.86 -6.16 33.29
C ALA A 64 -13.72 -5.43 32.59
N LEU A 65 -13.60 -4.12 32.84
CA LEU A 65 -12.61 -3.23 32.18
C LEU A 65 -11.26 -3.23 32.88
N SER A 66 -11.20 -3.55 34.19
CA SER A 66 -9.96 -3.47 34.95
C SER A 66 -9.26 -4.82 35.10
N ARG A 67 -7.94 -4.75 35.19
CA ARG A 67 -7.06 -5.90 35.43
C ARG A 67 -6.03 -5.58 36.50
N SER A 68 -5.83 -6.49 37.42
CA SER A 68 -4.80 -6.42 38.47
C SER A 68 -3.43 -6.83 37.92
N ARG A 69 -3.00 -6.22 36.80
CA ARG A 69 -1.68 -6.44 36.17
C ARG A 69 -0.80 -5.22 36.31
N PHE A 70 0.51 -5.41 36.18
CA PHE A 70 1.45 -4.30 36.23
C PHE A 70 1.50 -3.55 34.91
N TRP A 71 1.67 -4.27 33.80
CA TRP A 71 1.72 -3.69 32.47
C TRP A 71 0.34 -3.57 31.82
N GLY A 72 0.06 -2.41 31.31
CA GLY A 72 -1.16 -2.02 30.63
C GLY A 72 -1.39 -0.52 30.77
N THR A 73 -2.43 0.00 30.13
CA THR A 73 -2.86 1.40 30.28
C THR A 73 -3.48 1.59 31.66
N PRO A 74 -2.87 2.37 32.56
CA PRO A 74 -3.42 2.59 33.91
C PRO A 74 -4.80 3.22 33.87
N LEU A 75 -5.74 2.77 34.70
CA LEU A 75 -7.01 3.47 34.89
C LEU A 75 -6.72 4.86 35.49
N PRO A 76 -7.27 5.95 34.88
CA PRO A 76 -7.02 7.31 35.36
C PRO A 76 -7.91 7.66 36.56
N VAL A 77 -7.90 6.81 37.57
CA VAL A 77 -8.78 6.88 38.77
C VAL A 77 -7.93 7.01 40.02
N TRP A 78 -8.17 8.07 40.76
CA TRP A 78 -7.59 8.30 42.10
C TRP A 78 -8.68 8.13 43.14
N GLN A 79 -8.38 7.44 44.23
CA GLN A 79 -9.32 7.17 45.30
C GLN A 79 -8.75 7.75 46.62
N SER A 80 -9.64 8.34 47.43
CA SER A 80 -9.29 8.82 48.75
C SER A 80 -8.84 7.68 49.67
N GLU A 81 -8.05 7.95 50.67
CA GLU A 81 -7.52 6.93 51.60
C GLU A 81 -8.64 6.19 52.35
N ASP A 82 -9.79 6.82 52.59
CA ASP A 82 -10.98 6.23 53.18
C ASP A 82 -11.85 5.44 52.18
N GLY A 83 -11.46 5.43 50.88
CA GLY A 83 -12.16 4.74 49.80
C GLY A 83 -13.53 5.33 49.39
N GLN A 84 -13.95 6.45 50.01
CA GLN A 84 -15.30 7.01 49.82
C GLN A 84 -15.39 7.93 48.59
N ASP A 85 -14.32 8.61 48.25
CA ASP A 85 -14.29 9.57 47.14
C ASP A 85 -13.40 9.10 46.01
N THR A 86 -13.86 9.34 44.77
CA THR A 86 -13.13 9.00 43.56
C THR A 86 -12.92 10.23 42.68
N LEU A 87 -11.73 10.39 42.13
CA LEU A 87 -11.37 11.41 41.19
C LEU A 87 -10.91 10.76 39.90
N VAL A 88 -11.59 11.05 38.79
CA VAL A 88 -11.22 10.58 37.45
C VAL A 88 -10.56 11.75 36.70
N LEU A 89 -9.34 11.55 36.21
CA LEU A 89 -8.61 12.55 35.41
C LEU A 89 -8.74 12.25 33.94
N ASN A 90 -9.22 13.25 33.18
CA ASN A 90 -9.56 13.08 31.77
C ASN A 90 -8.39 13.39 30.80
N SER A 91 -7.33 14.03 31.31
CA SER A 91 -6.23 14.46 30.45
C SER A 91 -4.93 14.72 31.24
N ARG A 92 -3.80 14.87 30.52
CA ARG A 92 -2.55 15.37 31.12
C ARG A 92 -2.72 16.76 31.72
N GLU A 93 -3.60 17.59 31.17
CA GLU A 93 -3.91 18.91 31.71
C GLU A 93 -4.63 18.82 33.05
N ASP A 94 -5.59 17.88 33.19
CA ASP A 94 -6.25 17.60 34.47
C ASP A 94 -5.24 17.10 35.52
N LEU A 95 -4.35 16.19 35.11
CA LEU A 95 -3.31 15.71 36.00
C LEU A 95 -2.39 16.87 36.47
N LYS A 96 -1.94 17.72 35.54
CA LYS A 96 -1.14 18.90 35.86
C LYS A 96 -1.84 19.80 36.87
N LYS A 97 -3.12 20.09 36.64
CA LYS A 97 -3.95 20.94 37.52
C LYS A 97 -4.01 20.41 38.95
N HIS A 98 -4.11 19.09 39.12
CA HIS A 98 -4.26 18.48 40.42
C HIS A 98 -2.90 18.07 41.06
N ALA A 99 -1.89 17.80 40.26
CA ALA A 99 -0.54 17.45 40.73
C ALA A 99 0.30 18.66 41.19
N GLY A 100 -0.16 19.88 40.90
CA GLY A 100 0.51 21.10 41.34
C GLY A 100 1.96 21.20 40.83
N GLU A 101 2.90 21.42 41.69
CA GLU A 101 4.34 21.62 41.38
C GLU A 101 5.03 20.38 40.77
N LYS A 102 4.41 19.21 40.84
CA LYS A 102 5.01 17.95 40.36
C LYS A 102 4.96 17.84 38.81
N VAL A 103 4.13 18.62 38.13
CA VAL A 103 4.04 18.59 36.67
C VAL A 103 4.20 20.00 36.10
N THR A 104 5.34 20.25 35.46
CA THR A 104 5.62 21.50 34.73
C THR A 104 5.33 21.31 33.24
N LYS A 105 4.69 22.29 32.63
CA LYS A 105 4.37 22.26 31.19
C LYS A 105 5.33 23.15 30.43
N ILE A 106 6.09 22.57 29.49
CA ILE A 106 7.04 23.28 28.64
C ILE A 106 6.53 23.20 27.19
N ILE A 107 6.47 24.35 26.53
CA ILE A 107 5.99 24.44 25.15
C ILE A 107 7.08 25.08 24.29
N PHE A 108 7.68 24.29 23.39
CA PHE A 108 8.66 24.82 22.45
C PHE A 108 7.96 25.39 21.22
N VAL A 109 8.40 26.57 20.81
CA VAL A 109 7.93 27.25 19.61
C VAL A 109 9.14 27.75 18.82
N ARG A 110 9.31 27.27 17.58
CA ARG A 110 10.29 27.87 16.68
C ARG A 110 9.79 29.26 16.25
N HIS A 111 10.69 30.22 16.06
CA HIS A 111 10.30 31.51 15.50
C HIS A 111 9.54 31.37 14.17
N GLY A 112 8.68 32.33 13.83
CA GLY A 112 8.02 32.39 12.53
C GLY A 112 9.03 32.52 11.39
N GLN A 113 8.62 32.26 10.16
CA GLN A 113 9.52 32.42 8.99
C GLN A 113 10.15 33.83 8.98
N SER A 114 11.47 33.90 8.89
CA SER A 114 12.23 35.16 8.81
C SER A 114 12.89 35.35 7.45
N VAL A 115 13.37 36.56 7.20
CA VAL A 115 14.17 36.86 6.00
C VAL A 115 15.39 35.92 5.88
N LYS A 116 16.05 35.59 7.01
CA LYS A 116 17.15 34.62 7.08
C LYS A 116 16.77 33.29 6.45
N ASN A 117 15.55 32.78 6.73
CA ASN A 117 15.10 31.50 6.19
C ASN A 117 14.90 31.54 4.67
N LEU A 118 14.52 32.67 4.10
CA LEU A 118 14.34 32.79 2.64
C LEU A 118 15.65 32.74 1.89
N ILE A 119 16.74 33.27 2.47
CA ILE A 119 18.05 33.33 1.82
C ILE A 119 18.96 32.14 2.22
N GLY A 120 18.53 31.33 3.18
CA GLY A 120 19.31 30.16 3.64
C GLY A 120 20.63 30.52 4.32
N LEU A 121 20.69 31.61 5.07
CA LEU A 121 21.89 32.16 5.70
C LEU A 121 22.20 31.43 7.01
N PHE A 122 23.47 31.10 7.25
CA PHE A 122 23.99 30.74 8.56
C PHE A 122 24.35 32.06 9.31
N THR A 123 23.66 32.36 10.39
CA THR A 123 24.02 33.50 11.24
C THR A 123 23.25 33.43 12.55
N ASP A 124 23.87 33.92 13.62
CA ASP A 124 23.29 34.15 14.94
C ASP A 124 23.10 35.65 15.23
N GLU A 125 23.35 36.53 14.26
CA GLU A 125 23.15 37.97 14.38
C GLU A 125 21.82 38.34 15.06
N VAL A 126 21.94 39.15 16.14
CA VAL A 126 20.85 39.37 17.09
C VAL A 126 19.79 40.35 16.52
N ASN A 127 20.21 41.44 15.86
CA ASN A 127 19.32 42.53 15.48
C ASN A 127 18.91 42.53 14.01
N GLU A 128 19.30 41.52 13.24
CA GLU A 128 19.01 41.42 11.81
C GLU A 128 17.95 40.38 11.50
N PHE A 129 17.45 40.36 10.28
CA PHE A 129 16.53 39.39 9.72
C PHE A 129 15.19 39.26 10.44
N PRO A 130 14.30 40.25 10.31
CA PRO A 130 12.97 40.22 10.92
C PRO A 130 12.08 39.12 10.34
N LEU A 131 10.93 38.92 10.95
CA LEU A 131 9.89 38.06 10.43
C LEU A 131 9.38 38.55 9.07
N THR A 132 9.04 37.60 8.20
CA THR A 132 8.26 37.87 6.99
C THR A 132 6.78 38.01 7.34
N LYS A 133 5.97 38.58 6.42
CA LYS A 133 4.49 38.59 6.60
C LYS A 133 3.90 37.21 6.88
N LYS A 134 4.49 36.18 6.26
CA LYS A 134 4.12 34.77 6.53
C LYS A 134 4.51 34.37 7.95
N GLY A 135 5.70 34.76 8.41
CA GLY A 135 6.16 34.50 9.77
C GLY A 135 5.33 35.14 10.84
N GLU A 136 4.90 36.40 10.62
CA GLU A 136 3.98 37.10 11.52
C GLU A 136 2.62 36.40 11.61
N LYS A 137 2.08 35.90 10.48
CA LYS A 137 0.85 35.12 10.47
C LYS A 137 1.01 33.84 11.26
N GLN A 138 2.12 33.12 11.07
CA GLN A 138 2.43 31.90 11.81
C GLN A 138 2.54 32.15 13.32
N ALA A 139 3.17 33.24 13.73
CA ALA A 139 3.26 33.65 15.15
C ALA A 139 1.87 33.98 15.74
N LYS A 140 0.99 34.59 14.98
CA LYS A 140 -0.42 34.84 15.40
C LYS A 140 -1.18 33.53 15.60
N GLU A 141 -1.05 32.61 14.67
CA GLU A 141 -1.66 31.26 14.76
C GLU A 141 -1.15 30.51 16.00
N ALA A 142 0.16 30.57 16.30
CA ALA A 142 0.72 30.05 17.53
C ALA A 142 0.13 30.70 18.79
N GLY A 143 -0.03 32.02 18.78
CA GLY A 143 -0.66 32.76 19.87
C GLY A 143 -2.11 32.35 20.12
N GLU A 144 -2.89 32.18 19.07
CA GLU A 144 -4.27 31.66 19.18
C GLU A 144 -4.32 30.25 19.74
N PHE A 145 -3.40 29.35 19.32
CA PHE A 145 -3.29 28.03 19.90
C PHE A 145 -3.00 28.08 21.40
N LEU A 146 -2.06 28.96 21.82
CA LEU A 146 -1.59 29.04 23.19
C LEU A 146 -2.61 29.73 24.15
N LYS A 147 -3.60 30.42 23.64
CA LYS A 147 -4.62 31.14 24.39
C LYS A 147 -5.32 30.33 25.49
N ASN A 148 -5.53 29.04 25.20
CA ASN A 148 -6.22 28.14 26.09
C ASN A 148 -5.29 27.24 26.90
N HIS A 149 -3.97 27.49 26.88
CA HIS A 149 -2.99 26.67 27.54
C HIS A 149 -2.52 27.16 28.92
N GLY A 150 -3.04 28.28 29.38
CA GLY A 150 -2.69 28.84 30.71
C GLY A 150 -1.21 29.19 30.85
N VAL A 151 -0.66 29.92 29.87
CA VAL A 151 0.76 30.30 29.85
C VAL A 151 1.09 31.30 30.97
N ASP A 152 2.08 30.97 31.80
CA ASP A 152 2.55 31.79 32.90
C ASP A 152 3.75 32.69 32.47
N LEU A 153 4.64 32.17 31.62
CA LEU A 153 5.92 32.79 31.25
C LEU A 153 6.32 32.45 29.83
N ILE A 154 6.96 33.36 29.11
CA ILE A 154 7.61 33.16 27.84
C ILE A 154 9.12 33.41 27.99
N TYR A 155 9.95 32.41 27.84
CA TYR A 155 11.37 32.54 27.56
C TYR A 155 11.59 32.67 26.04
N PHE A 156 12.47 33.58 25.64
CA PHE A 156 12.79 33.77 24.23
C PHE A 156 14.29 33.98 24.00
N SER A 157 14.80 33.57 22.87
CA SER A 157 16.17 33.85 22.44
C SER A 157 16.32 35.35 22.13
N PRO A 158 17.48 35.99 22.42
CA PRO A 158 17.72 37.39 22.17
C PRO A 158 17.54 37.90 20.74
N VAL A 159 17.53 36.97 19.77
CA VAL A 159 17.51 37.29 18.34
C VAL A 159 16.18 37.90 17.93
N LEU A 160 16.23 38.95 17.07
CA LEU A 160 15.08 39.75 16.64
C LEU A 160 13.86 38.91 16.21
N ARG A 161 14.03 37.87 15.35
CA ARG A 161 12.95 37.02 14.86
C ARG A 161 12.24 36.20 15.95
N THR A 162 12.96 35.80 16.98
CA THR A 162 12.39 35.11 18.15
C THR A 162 11.68 36.10 19.08
N LYS A 163 12.26 37.26 19.33
CA LYS A 163 11.63 38.34 20.07
C LYS A 163 10.31 38.77 19.44
N GLN A 164 10.30 39.06 18.14
CA GLN A 164 9.08 39.41 17.41
C GLN A 164 8.02 38.30 17.49
N THR A 165 8.43 37.03 17.38
CA THR A 165 7.52 35.91 17.53
C THR A 165 6.91 35.85 18.93
N ALA A 166 7.74 36.01 19.99
CA ALA A 166 7.29 36.04 21.37
C ALA A 166 6.35 37.22 21.66
N GLU A 167 6.65 38.40 21.15
CA GLU A 167 5.80 39.61 21.26
C GLU A 167 4.44 39.44 20.58
N ILE A 168 4.40 38.80 19.39
CA ILE A 168 3.15 38.51 18.70
C ILE A 168 2.32 37.46 19.47
N ILE A 169 2.97 36.44 20.00
CA ILE A 169 2.31 35.42 20.83
C ILE A 169 1.73 36.06 22.09
N SER A 170 2.51 36.89 22.80
CA SER A 170 2.10 37.50 24.07
C SER A 170 0.87 38.38 23.93
N LYS A 171 0.68 39.06 22.78
CA LYS A 171 -0.51 39.89 22.52
C LYS A 171 -1.83 39.10 22.54
N ASN A 172 -1.78 37.80 22.32
CA ASN A 172 -2.95 36.92 22.40
C ASN A 172 -3.16 36.31 23.80
N LEU A 173 -2.23 36.57 24.73
CA LEU A 173 -2.22 36.02 26.09
C LEU A 173 -2.49 37.15 27.11
N LYS A 174 -3.11 36.77 28.23
CA LYS A 174 -3.41 37.75 29.28
C LYS A 174 -2.21 37.91 30.23
N SER A 175 -1.59 39.05 30.27
CA SER A 175 -0.59 39.44 31.28
C SER A 175 0.56 38.42 31.50
N VAL A 176 1.17 37.97 30.41
CA VAL A 176 2.26 36.97 30.46
C VAL A 176 3.61 37.67 30.58
N LEU A 177 4.43 37.27 31.53
CA LEU A 177 5.79 37.72 31.67
C LEU A 177 6.65 37.18 30.51
N MET A 178 7.47 38.08 29.93
CA MET A 178 8.44 37.72 28.89
C MET A 178 9.86 37.91 29.41
N GLN A 179 10.72 36.94 29.22
CA GLN A 179 12.09 36.97 29.68
C GLN A 179 13.04 36.52 28.58
N GLU A 180 14.04 37.33 28.33
CA GLU A 180 15.13 37.01 27.42
C GLU A 180 16.05 35.94 28.08
N GLU A 181 16.48 34.94 27.32
CA GLU A 181 17.34 33.86 27.81
C GLU A 181 18.49 33.59 26.81
N PRO A 182 19.71 34.04 27.09
CA PRO A 182 20.84 33.92 26.18
C PRO A 182 21.23 32.46 25.83
N ASN A 183 20.98 31.50 26.72
CA ASN A 183 21.23 30.12 26.43
C ASN A 183 20.31 29.52 25.34
N LEU A 184 19.32 30.27 24.86
CA LEU A 184 18.44 29.92 23.74
C LEU A 184 18.89 30.49 22.38
N LEU A 185 20.06 31.13 22.27
CA LEU A 185 20.63 31.55 20.99
C LEU A 185 20.70 30.44 19.98
N GLU A 186 20.68 30.80 18.69
CA GLU A 186 20.89 29.88 17.57
C GLU A 186 22.23 29.14 17.73
N VAL A 187 22.39 28.03 17.06
CA VAL A 187 23.64 27.28 17.04
C VAL A 187 24.71 28.13 16.37
N ASP A 188 25.82 28.38 17.06
CA ASP A 188 27.00 29.03 16.47
C ASP A 188 27.53 28.15 15.31
N SER A 189 27.52 28.73 14.13
CA SER A 189 27.95 28.05 12.90
C SER A 189 29.44 28.24 12.59
N GLY A 190 30.22 28.94 13.46
CA GLY A 190 31.64 29.16 13.33
C GLY A 190 32.03 29.78 11.98
N THR A 191 32.91 29.15 11.22
CA THR A 191 33.37 29.65 9.91
C THR A 191 32.29 29.68 8.83
N TRP A 192 31.10 29.08 9.08
CA TRP A 192 29.96 29.15 8.16
C TRP A 192 29.08 30.42 8.40
N ASP A 193 29.34 31.13 9.48
CA ASP A 193 28.59 32.37 9.76
C ASP A 193 28.76 33.38 8.61
N GLY A 194 27.66 34.07 8.29
CA GLY A 194 27.58 34.98 7.12
C GLY A 194 27.57 34.27 5.75
N LYS A 195 27.56 32.96 5.68
CA LYS A 195 27.49 32.16 4.44
C LYS A 195 26.09 31.58 4.23
N THR A 196 25.72 31.31 3.00
CA THR A 196 24.47 30.64 2.67
C THR A 196 24.67 29.15 2.46
N ILE A 197 23.60 28.38 2.52
CA ILE A 197 23.62 26.92 2.23
C ILE A 197 24.08 26.62 0.79
N HIS A 198 24.11 27.61 -0.10
CA HIS A 198 24.51 27.50 -1.51
C HIS A 198 25.95 27.92 -1.77
N ASP A 199 26.66 28.46 -0.79
CA ASP A 199 28.04 28.93 -0.96
C ASP A 199 29.00 27.78 -1.21
N LYS A 200 29.77 27.93 -2.29
CA LYS A 200 30.76 26.91 -2.71
C LYS A 200 31.88 26.74 -1.71
N ASP A 201 32.26 27.80 -1.00
CA ASP A 201 33.37 27.85 -0.05
C ASP A 201 33.18 26.86 1.10
N ILE A 202 31.94 26.74 1.60
CA ILE A 202 31.62 25.84 2.72
C ILE A 202 31.02 24.51 2.27
N LYS A 203 30.69 24.34 0.98
CA LYS A 203 29.97 23.17 0.49
C LYS A 203 30.67 21.86 0.84
N LYS A 204 31.98 21.77 0.56
CA LYS A 204 32.76 20.53 0.81
C LYS A 204 32.77 20.18 2.30
N GLU A 205 33.01 21.17 3.17
CA GLU A 205 33.04 20.99 4.61
C GLU A 205 31.64 20.60 5.15
N ARG A 206 30.60 21.29 4.68
CA ARG A 206 29.23 20.99 5.05
C ARG A 206 28.80 19.59 4.60
N ASP A 207 29.10 19.20 3.36
CA ASP A 207 28.76 17.89 2.83
C ASP A 207 29.49 16.78 3.62
N ALA A 208 30.75 17.01 4.02
CA ALA A 208 31.50 16.13 4.91
C ALA A 208 30.85 16.03 6.30
N TYR A 209 30.42 17.16 6.87
CA TYR A 209 29.71 17.20 8.15
C TYR A 209 28.36 16.44 8.08
N LEU A 210 27.62 16.61 7.00
CA LEU A 210 26.32 15.92 6.80
C LEU A 210 26.47 14.42 6.54
N ALA A 211 27.64 13.97 6.06
CA ALA A 211 27.95 12.56 5.85
C ALA A 211 28.34 11.81 7.13
N LEU A 212 28.60 12.51 8.24
CA LEU A 212 28.88 11.90 9.53
C LEU A 212 27.67 11.12 10.05
N SER A 213 27.90 10.05 10.79
CA SER A 213 26.87 9.39 11.58
C SER A 213 26.26 10.32 12.64
N ALA A 214 25.09 9.98 13.16
CA ALA A 214 24.43 10.76 14.22
C ALA A 214 25.34 10.99 15.42
N GLU A 215 26.05 9.97 15.86
CA GLU A 215 26.98 10.04 17.00
C GLU A 215 28.20 10.93 16.72
N GLU A 216 28.81 10.79 15.55
CA GLU A 216 29.93 11.64 15.15
C GLU A 216 29.50 13.10 14.99
N ARG A 217 28.34 13.35 14.38
CA ARG A 217 27.78 14.69 14.17
C ARG A 217 27.41 15.36 15.48
N TYR A 218 27.01 14.58 16.46
CA TYR A 218 26.66 15.13 17.77
C TYR A 218 27.82 15.83 18.47
N VAL A 219 29.06 15.35 18.31
CA VAL A 219 30.27 15.94 18.89
C VAL A 219 31.04 16.84 17.91
N ALA A 220 30.76 16.73 16.62
CA ALA A 220 31.44 17.52 15.60
C ALA A 220 31.01 18.98 15.67
N LYS A 221 31.98 19.91 15.63
CA LYS A 221 31.73 21.35 15.59
C LYS A 221 31.33 21.83 14.21
N ARG A 222 30.37 22.72 14.14
CA ARG A 222 30.00 23.41 12.89
C ARG A 222 31.09 24.42 12.56
N GLY A 223 31.51 24.48 11.28
CA GLY A 223 32.46 25.45 10.80
C GLY A 223 33.70 25.54 11.69
N HIS A 224 34.33 24.42 12.02
CA HIS A 224 35.55 24.25 12.86
C HIS A 224 35.53 24.93 14.24
N ARG A 225 35.00 26.12 14.37
CA ARG A 225 35.03 26.93 15.61
C ARG A 225 33.65 27.12 16.24
N GLY A 226 32.59 26.69 15.59
CA GLY A 226 31.23 26.80 16.09
C GLY A 226 30.89 25.80 17.19
N GLU A 227 29.62 25.69 17.52
CA GLU A 227 29.12 24.74 18.50
C GLU A 227 28.88 23.36 17.87
N SER A 228 29.11 22.32 18.66
CA SER A 228 28.58 20.98 18.41
C SER A 228 27.14 20.87 18.98
N TRP A 229 26.41 19.84 18.56
CA TRP A 229 25.12 19.53 19.19
C TRP A 229 25.26 19.25 20.70
N PHE A 230 26.39 18.66 21.12
CA PHE A 230 26.69 18.45 22.53
C PHE A 230 26.83 19.77 23.31
N ASP A 231 27.52 20.77 22.74
CA ASP A 231 27.66 22.10 23.40
C ASP A 231 26.30 22.78 23.54
N VAL A 232 25.49 22.73 22.49
CA VAL A 232 24.13 23.30 22.48
C VAL A 232 23.22 22.58 23.49
N GLU A 233 23.26 21.24 23.54
CA GLU A 233 22.46 20.48 24.51
C GLU A 233 22.80 20.86 25.95
N ARG A 234 24.06 21.06 26.25
CA ARG A 234 24.48 21.49 27.58
C ARG A 234 23.86 22.82 28.03
N ARG A 235 23.79 23.83 27.12
CA ARG A 235 23.17 25.13 27.47
C ARG A 235 21.65 25.05 27.49
N VAL A 236 21.03 24.27 26.60
CA VAL A 236 19.58 24.03 26.59
C VAL A 236 19.16 23.29 27.87
N LYS A 237 19.95 22.30 28.31
CA LYS A 237 19.70 21.58 29.56
C LYS A 237 19.69 22.54 30.76
N LYS A 238 20.60 23.53 30.81
CA LYS A 238 20.60 24.56 31.88
C LYS A 238 19.28 25.32 31.91
N VAL A 239 18.71 25.68 30.72
CA VAL A 239 17.43 26.35 30.64
C VAL A 239 16.29 25.47 31.15
N ILE A 240 16.28 24.22 30.75
CA ILE A 240 15.28 23.24 31.22
C ILE A 240 15.38 23.06 32.75
N ASP A 241 16.59 22.86 33.26
CA ASP A 241 16.83 22.72 34.70
C ASP A 241 16.38 23.97 35.47
N LYS A 242 16.62 25.17 34.92
CA LYS A 242 16.13 26.42 35.48
C LYS A 242 14.62 26.49 35.54
N ILE A 243 13.95 26.15 34.41
CA ILE A 243 12.47 26.11 34.34
C ILE A 243 11.93 25.13 35.41
N LEU A 244 12.49 23.93 35.50
CA LEU A 244 12.02 22.91 36.42
C LEU A 244 12.35 23.20 37.91
N SER A 245 13.27 24.11 38.20
CA SER A 245 13.59 24.52 39.56
C SER A 245 12.83 25.80 40.01
N GLU A 246 12.77 26.79 39.13
CA GLU A 246 12.24 28.13 39.45
C GLU A 246 10.73 28.28 39.09
N HIS A 247 10.22 27.46 38.18
CA HIS A 247 8.86 27.55 37.66
C HIS A 247 8.07 26.25 37.77
N LYS A 248 8.24 25.54 38.89
CA LYS A 248 7.53 24.29 39.18
C LYS A 248 6.01 24.46 39.03
N GLY A 249 5.37 23.52 38.38
CA GLY A 249 3.92 23.52 38.16
C GLY A 249 3.40 24.57 37.15
N LYS A 250 4.26 25.42 36.63
CA LYS A 250 3.88 26.47 35.67
C LYS A 250 3.80 25.97 34.25
N THR A 251 3.25 26.79 33.36
CA THR A 251 3.27 26.61 31.92
C THR A 251 4.23 27.60 31.32
N VAL A 252 5.36 27.13 30.80
CA VAL A 252 6.44 27.96 30.24
C VAL A 252 6.53 27.72 28.73
N VAL A 253 6.44 28.82 27.97
CA VAL A 253 6.69 28.79 26.51
C VAL A 253 8.14 29.17 26.25
N VAL A 254 8.82 28.40 25.39
CA VAL A 254 10.20 28.65 24.97
C VAL A 254 10.20 28.97 23.47
N VAL A 255 10.41 30.26 23.14
CA VAL A 255 10.48 30.73 21.73
C VAL A 255 11.94 30.76 21.29
N SER A 256 12.32 29.86 20.39
CA SER A 256 13.71 29.75 20.00
C SER A 256 13.87 29.25 18.55
N HIS A 257 14.91 28.53 18.26
CA HIS A 257 15.34 28.06 16.95
C HIS A 257 15.10 26.54 16.80
N MET A 258 15.20 26.04 15.58
CA MET A 258 14.90 24.62 15.29
C MET A 258 15.80 23.67 16.08
N GLY A 259 17.13 23.85 16.00
CA GLY A 259 18.09 22.97 16.68
C GLY A 259 17.93 23.01 18.20
N ILE A 260 17.71 24.19 18.76
CA ILE A 260 17.49 24.38 20.20
C ILE A 260 16.24 23.64 20.68
N ASN A 261 15.14 23.75 19.93
CA ASN A 261 13.89 23.08 20.29
C ASN A 261 13.99 21.56 20.18
N VAL A 262 14.72 21.07 19.17
CA VAL A 262 14.96 19.61 19.00
C VAL A 262 15.79 19.06 20.17
N LEU A 263 16.84 19.77 20.57
CA LEU A 263 17.66 19.36 21.72
C LEU A 263 16.90 19.50 23.04
N GLY A 264 16.02 20.48 23.17
CA GLY A 264 15.10 20.58 24.29
C GLY A 264 14.17 19.36 24.38
N GLN A 265 13.63 18.93 23.27
CA GLN A 265 12.86 17.67 23.20
C GLN A 265 13.72 16.47 23.55
N LYS A 266 14.94 16.38 22.98
CA LYS A 266 15.88 15.29 23.28
C LYS A 266 16.13 15.14 24.79
N VAL A 267 16.38 16.24 25.48
CA VAL A 267 16.61 16.26 26.93
C VAL A 267 15.37 15.78 27.70
N ILE A 268 14.18 16.32 27.37
CA ILE A 268 12.93 15.99 28.06
C ILE A 268 12.50 14.55 27.81
N GLN A 269 12.61 14.08 26.58
CA GLN A 269 12.16 12.75 26.15
C GLN A 269 13.24 11.68 26.27
N ASN A 270 14.46 12.05 26.64
CA ASN A 270 15.63 11.16 26.69
C ASN A 270 15.88 10.41 25.38
N LEU A 271 15.83 11.14 24.24
CA LEU A 271 16.01 10.57 22.91
C LEU A 271 17.48 10.22 22.64
N THR A 272 17.72 9.20 21.83
CA THR A 272 19.05 8.96 21.24
C THR A 272 19.40 10.03 20.21
N ASN A 273 20.67 10.08 19.77
CA ASN A 273 21.10 11.05 18.76
C ASN A 273 20.39 10.80 17.42
N GLU A 274 20.23 9.53 17.00
CA GLU A 274 19.49 9.19 15.78
C GLU A 274 18.01 9.61 15.87
N GLN A 275 17.38 9.40 17.03
CA GLN A 275 15.99 9.82 17.23
C GLN A 275 15.84 11.34 17.16
N ALA A 276 16.79 12.07 17.72
CA ALA A 276 16.81 13.53 17.65
C ALA A 276 16.99 14.03 16.20
N GLU A 277 17.80 13.36 15.39
CA GLU A 277 17.93 13.69 13.94
C GLU A 277 16.63 13.46 13.18
N VAL A 278 15.90 12.39 13.45
CA VAL A 278 14.57 12.17 12.85
C VAL A 278 13.61 13.30 13.20
N VAL A 279 13.64 13.80 14.45
CA VAL A 279 12.84 14.96 14.85
C VAL A 279 13.30 16.23 14.13
N TYR A 280 14.61 16.41 13.98
CA TYR A 280 15.18 17.54 13.26
C TYR A 280 14.73 17.58 11.80
N ASP A 281 14.84 16.50 11.07
CA ASP A 281 14.47 16.41 9.66
C ASP A 281 12.99 16.70 9.43
N LYS A 282 12.12 16.21 10.32
CA LYS A 282 10.67 16.52 10.27
C LYS A 282 10.33 17.98 10.61
N SER A 283 11.25 18.70 11.22
CA SER A 283 11.05 20.08 11.70
C SER A 283 11.59 21.17 10.77
N VAL A 284 12.31 20.80 9.71
CA VAL A 284 13.02 21.74 8.82
C VAL A 284 12.11 22.85 8.29
N ASP A 285 10.93 22.49 7.77
CA ASP A 285 9.97 23.43 7.19
C ASP A 285 8.87 23.90 8.16
N VAL A 286 8.98 23.52 9.44
CA VAL A 286 7.97 23.84 10.46
C VAL A 286 8.36 25.11 11.21
N HIS A 287 7.56 26.17 11.09
CA HIS A 287 7.73 27.44 11.79
C HIS A 287 6.54 27.75 12.70
N ALA A 288 6.82 28.30 13.87
CA ALA A 288 5.85 28.73 14.87
C ALA A 288 4.72 27.73 15.21
N LYS A 289 5.01 26.43 15.09
CA LYS A 289 4.10 25.36 15.53
C LYS A 289 4.48 24.95 16.94
N PRO A 290 3.58 25.14 17.95
CA PRO A 290 3.87 24.76 19.33
C PRO A 290 4.01 23.25 19.50
N ALA A 291 5.04 22.80 20.23
CA ALA A 291 5.24 21.44 20.68
C ALA A 291 5.10 21.39 22.22
N VAL A 292 4.08 20.70 22.72
CA VAL A 292 3.67 20.71 24.13
C VAL A 292 4.21 19.49 24.84
N PHE A 293 4.91 19.71 25.96
CA PHE A 293 5.45 18.65 26.82
C PHE A 293 4.99 18.86 28.27
N TYR A 294 4.52 17.80 28.89
CA TYR A 294 4.27 17.72 30.32
C TYR A 294 5.46 17.00 30.93
N VAL A 295 6.14 17.67 31.86
CA VAL A 295 7.39 17.21 32.43
C VAL A 295 7.17 16.84 33.91
N ASP A 296 7.52 15.64 34.29
CA ASP A 296 7.66 15.25 35.70
C ASP A 296 8.79 16.09 36.30
N THR A 297 8.44 17.01 37.18
CA THR A 297 9.37 18.01 37.73
C THR A 297 10.47 17.37 38.53
N ASP A 298 10.21 16.27 39.25
CA ASP A 298 11.17 15.59 40.09
C ASP A 298 12.12 14.71 39.27
N ARG A 299 11.59 14.00 38.28
CA ARG A 299 12.36 13.14 37.35
C ARG A 299 13.08 13.92 36.25
N LYS A 300 12.62 15.13 35.97
CA LYS A 300 13.11 16.00 34.88
C LYS A 300 12.99 15.38 33.47
N THR A 301 12.02 14.49 33.28
CA THR A 301 11.73 13.83 32.01
C THR A 301 10.27 14.02 31.65
N GLU A 302 9.90 13.73 30.39
CA GLU A 302 8.50 13.74 29.99
C GLU A 302 7.67 12.87 30.94
N LEU A 303 6.47 13.35 31.26
CA LEU A 303 5.53 12.65 32.13
C LEU A 303 5.17 11.29 31.56
N ASP A 304 5.58 10.24 32.24
CA ASP A 304 5.25 8.86 31.90
C ASP A 304 4.00 8.44 32.68
N LEU A 305 2.94 8.13 31.94
CA LEU A 305 1.64 7.72 32.49
C LEU A 305 1.55 6.22 32.79
N HIS A 306 2.62 5.45 32.57
CA HIS A 306 2.66 4.03 32.92
C HIS A 306 3.03 3.82 34.39
N ARG A 307 2.69 2.61 34.90
CA ARG A 307 3.21 2.16 36.20
C ARG A 307 4.72 1.88 36.12
N PRO A 308 5.50 2.16 37.17
CA PRO A 308 5.09 2.69 38.47
C PRO A 308 5.03 4.22 38.57
N TYR A 309 5.34 4.93 37.49
CA TYR A 309 5.58 6.37 37.53
C TYR A 309 4.32 7.17 37.88
N ILE A 310 3.18 6.83 37.25
CA ILE A 310 1.91 7.51 37.50
C ILE A 310 1.38 7.24 38.92
N ASP A 311 1.74 6.13 39.53
CA ASP A 311 1.31 5.77 40.88
C ASP A 311 1.93 6.71 41.98
N ASN A 312 3.01 7.42 41.64
CA ASN A 312 3.68 8.37 42.55
C ASN A 312 2.94 9.71 42.67
N PHE A 313 1.95 9.97 41.81
CA PHE A 313 1.18 11.20 41.85
C PHE A 313 0.06 11.12 42.88
N VAL A 314 0.35 11.50 44.11
CA VAL A 314 -0.66 11.71 45.15
C VAL A 314 -1.27 13.08 44.98
N ILE A 315 -2.59 13.15 44.91
CA ILE A 315 -3.36 14.36 44.72
C ILE A 315 -3.95 14.78 46.06
N GLU A 316 -3.83 16.05 46.43
CA GLU A 316 -4.50 16.64 47.58
C GLU A 316 -5.66 17.50 47.10
N LYS A 317 -6.85 17.19 47.59
CA LYS A 317 -8.06 17.93 47.27
C LYS A 317 -9.03 17.92 48.43
N ASP A 318 -9.53 19.11 48.78
CA ASP A 318 -10.50 19.29 49.86
C ASP A 318 -10.05 18.66 51.22
N GLY A 319 -8.72 18.73 51.49
CA GLY A 319 -8.10 18.18 52.69
C GLY A 319 -7.94 16.65 52.70
N LYS A 320 -8.29 15.96 51.64
CA LYS A 320 -8.11 14.52 51.48
C LYS A 320 -6.97 14.22 50.50
N LYS A 321 -6.26 13.12 50.77
CA LYS A 321 -5.25 12.56 49.89
C LYS A 321 -5.88 11.46 49.00
N PHE A 322 -5.63 11.57 47.71
CA PHE A 322 -6.06 10.62 46.70
C PHE A 322 -4.84 9.90 46.12
N LYS A 323 -4.88 8.60 46.09
CA LYS A 323 -3.88 7.73 45.44
C LYS A 323 -4.52 7.05 44.22
N ARG A 324 -3.74 6.86 43.17
CA ARG A 324 -4.23 6.12 41.99
C ARG A 324 -4.49 4.66 42.39
N ILE A 325 -5.60 4.10 41.94
CA ILE A 325 -5.87 2.66 42.07
C ILE A 325 -4.85 1.86 41.25
N GLU A 326 -4.53 0.63 41.70
CA GLU A 326 -3.47 -0.16 41.01
C GLU A 326 -3.89 -0.77 39.68
N ASP A 327 -5.20 -0.76 39.37
CA ASP A 327 -5.75 -1.37 38.17
C ASP A 327 -5.24 -0.71 36.88
N VAL A 328 -5.14 -1.56 35.83
CA VAL A 328 -4.90 -1.16 34.45
C VAL A 328 -6.12 -1.57 33.62
N PHE A 329 -6.31 -0.94 32.46
CA PHE A 329 -7.36 -1.33 31.53
C PHE A 329 -7.13 -2.74 30.98
N ASP A 330 -8.22 -3.42 30.67
CA ASP A 330 -8.22 -4.59 29.80
C ASP A 330 -7.63 -4.24 28.44
N VAL A 331 -6.74 -5.07 27.92
CA VAL A 331 -6.14 -4.90 26.57
C VAL A 331 -7.21 -4.78 25.48
N TRP A 332 -8.38 -5.36 25.68
CA TRP A 332 -9.51 -5.20 24.76
C TRP A 332 -10.11 -3.79 24.77
N PHE A 333 -9.97 -3.06 25.88
CA PHE A 333 -10.33 -1.65 25.91
C PHE A 333 -9.35 -0.81 25.07
N ASP A 334 -8.06 -1.06 25.19
CA ASP A 334 -7.04 -0.38 24.36
C ASP A 334 -7.31 -0.60 22.87
N SER A 335 -7.55 -1.86 22.46
CA SER A 335 -7.83 -2.17 21.07
C SER A 335 -9.18 -1.63 20.58
N ALA A 336 -10.19 -1.55 21.45
CA ALA A 336 -11.49 -0.95 21.13
C ALA A 336 -11.44 0.58 20.99
N SER A 337 -10.48 1.22 21.67
CA SER A 337 -10.28 2.67 21.61
C SER A 337 -9.45 3.13 20.39
N MET A 338 -8.89 2.20 19.60
CA MET A 338 -8.03 2.50 18.46
C MET A 338 -8.63 3.53 17.47
N PRO A 339 -9.92 3.47 17.06
CA PRO A 339 -10.48 4.44 16.12
C PRO A 339 -10.40 5.89 16.61
N TYR A 340 -10.36 6.09 17.92
CA TYR A 340 -10.31 7.41 18.57
C TYR A 340 -8.88 7.80 18.92
N SER A 341 -8.15 6.92 19.58
CA SER A 341 -6.80 7.18 20.09
C SER A 341 -5.78 7.43 18.98
N GLN A 342 -5.87 6.74 17.85
CA GLN A 342 -5.00 7.00 16.69
C GLN A 342 -5.16 8.41 16.11
N GLN A 343 -6.31 9.06 16.35
CA GLN A 343 -6.59 10.43 15.92
C GLN A 343 -6.32 11.45 17.04
N ASN A 344 -5.76 11.00 18.18
CA ASN A 344 -5.56 11.82 19.37
C ASN A 344 -6.86 12.54 19.82
N TYR A 345 -8.02 11.86 19.68
CA TYR A 345 -9.30 12.40 20.12
C TYR A 345 -9.38 12.33 21.65
N PRO A 346 -9.94 13.36 22.33
CA PRO A 346 -10.59 14.59 21.81
C PRO A 346 -9.63 15.77 21.58
N PHE A 347 -8.32 15.60 21.69
CA PHE A 347 -7.35 16.68 21.77
C PHE A 347 -6.97 17.28 20.40
N THR A 348 -7.22 16.58 19.28
CA THR A 348 -6.94 17.07 17.92
C THR A 348 -8.18 16.95 17.01
N PRO A 349 -9.18 17.80 17.17
CA PRO A 349 -10.49 17.63 16.54
C PRO A 349 -10.56 17.99 15.04
N SER A 350 -9.50 18.51 14.43
CA SER A 350 -9.56 19.04 13.06
C SER A 350 -9.80 17.97 11.98
N SER A 351 -9.34 16.74 12.19
CA SER A 351 -9.46 15.62 11.24
C SER A 351 -10.49 14.56 11.63
N PHE A 352 -10.94 14.55 12.88
CA PHE A 352 -11.81 13.52 13.45
C PHE A 352 -12.93 14.13 14.28
N ASP A 353 -14.17 13.77 13.96
CA ASP A 353 -15.37 14.20 14.69
C ASP A 353 -16.39 13.06 14.71
N PRO A 354 -16.45 12.25 15.78
CA PRO A 354 -17.36 11.10 15.87
C PRO A 354 -18.79 11.52 16.16
N VAL A 355 -19.01 12.70 16.72
CA VAL A 355 -20.35 13.17 17.13
C VAL A 355 -21.07 13.80 15.97
N GLY A 356 -20.43 14.73 15.27
CA GLY A 356 -21.08 15.58 14.29
C GLY A 356 -22.11 16.53 14.93
N SER A 357 -22.94 17.15 14.10
CA SER A 357 -24.09 17.95 14.54
C SER A 357 -25.18 17.92 13.47
N PHE A 358 -26.31 18.52 13.73
CA PHE A 358 -27.41 18.63 12.76
C PHE A 358 -26.94 19.22 11.41
N PHE A 359 -25.99 20.17 11.45
CA PHE A 359 -25.45 20.82 10.26
C PHE A 359 -24.08 20.29 9.81
N LYS A 360 -23.44 19.40 10.59
CA LYS A 360 -22.08 18.95 10.33
C LYS A 360 -22.00 17.41 10.44
N LYS A 361 -21.70 16.77 9.31
CA LYS A 361 -21.48 15.32 9.29
C LYS A 361 -20.29 14.93 10.16
N THR A 362 -20.32 13.70 10.69
CA THR A 362 -19.15 13.08 11.32
C THR A 362 -17.96 13.08 10.35
N LYS A 363 -16.75 13.22 10.89
CA LYS A 363 -15.53 13.24 10.10
C LYS A 363 -14.58 12.14 10.59
N GLY A 364 -14.11 11.29 9.67
CA GLY A 364 -13.23 10.17 10.01
C GLY A 364 -13.89 9.07 10.85
N PHE A 365 -15.20 9.14 11.04
CA PHE A 365 -15.98 8.18 11.83
C PHE A 365 -17.42 8.05 11.27
N PRO A 366 -17.99 6.83 11.21
CA PRO A 366 -17.35 5.54 11.45
C PRO A 366 -16.34 5.17 10.36
N ALA A 367 -15.45 4.22 10.64
CA ALA A 367 -14.54 3.66 9.65
C ALA A 367 -15.30 3.05 8.47
N ASP A 368 -14.73 3.09 7.26
CA ASP A 368 -15.40 2.54 6.08
C ASP A 368 -15.51 1.03 6.15
N PHE A 369 -14.46 0.34 6.60
CA PHE A 369 -14.50 -1.10 6.86
C PHE A 369 -13.48 -1.54 7.91
N ILE A 370 -13.71 -2.73 8.48
CA ILE A 370 -12.76 -3.51 9.26
C ILE A 370 -12.69 -4.93 8.68
N ALA A 371 -11.54 -5.61 8.81
CA ALA A 371 -11.34 -6.95 8.28
C ALA A 371 -10.49 -7.78 9.24
N GLU A 372 -11.03 -8.90 9.74
CA GLU A 372 -10.35 -9.83 10.63
C GLU A 372 -10.97 -11.24 10.52
N GLY A 373 -10.42 -12.20 11.27
CA GLY A 373 -10.91 -13.57 11.32
C GLY A 373 -12.26 -13.74 12.03
N LEU A 374 -12.88 -14.87 11.82
CA LEU A 374 -14.20 -15.22 12.37
C LEU A 374 -14.22 -15.21 13.91
N ASP A 375 -13.11 -15.52 14.56
CA ASP A 375 -12.96 -15.50 16.02
C ASP A 375 -13.19 -14.10 16.61
N GLN A 376 -12.96 -13.03 15.84
CA GLN A 376 -13.15 -11.64 16.27
C GLN A 376 -14.61 -11.24 16.43
N THR A 377 -15.56 -12.06 16.05
CA THR A 377 -16.97 -11.92 16.46
C THR A 377 -17.17 -11.98 17.98
N ARG A 378 -16.24 -12.62 18.70
CA ARG A 378 -16.18 -12.66 20.17
C ARG A 378 -14.95 -11.94 20.73
N GLY A 379 -14.35 -11.06 19.96
CA GLY A 379 -13.16 -10.28 20.30
C GLY A 379 -13.29 -8.85 19.80
N TRP A 380 -12.43 -8.47 18.85
CA TRP A 380 -12.29 -7.07 18.44
C TRP A 380 -13.56 -6.45 17.84
N PHE A 381 -14.32 -7.15 17.02
CA PHE A 381 -15.58 -6.61 16.47
C PHE A 381 -16.59 -6.28 17.57
N TYR A 382 -16.66 -7.15 18.60
CA TYR A 382 -17.55 -6.97 19.74
C TYR A 382 -17.13 -5.76 20.59
N VAL A 383 -15.88 -5.69 21.01
CA VAL A 383 -15.44 -4.59 21.89
C VAL A 383 -15.49 -3.24 21.20
N LEU A 384 -15.22 -3.19 19.87
CA LEU A 384 -15.37 -1.98 19.06
C LEU A 384 -16.82 -1.44 19.08
N ILE A 385 -17.81 -2.28 18.79
CA ILE A 385 -19.21 -1.81 18.72
C ILE A 385 -19.74 -1.46 20.11
N VAL A 386 -19.31 -2.17 21.14
CA VAL A 386 -19.66 -1.86 22.54
C VAL A 386 -19.16 -0.48 22.90
N LEU A 387 -17.85 -0.20 22.67
CA LEU A 387 -17.26 1.08 23.05
C LEU A 387 -17.80 2.23 22.19
N GLY A 388 -17.95 2.03 20.87
CA GLY A 388 -18.53 3.04 19.99
C GLY A 388 -19.97 3.39 20.34
N THR A 389 -20.76 2.40 20.75
CA THR A 389 -22.14 2.62 21.22
C THR A 389 -22.14 3.33 22.57
N ALA A 390 -21.28 2.92 23.50
CA ALA A 390 -21.21 3.54 24.84
C ALA A 390 -20.80 5.02 24.78
N LEU A 391 -19.87 5.38 23.92
CA LEU A 391 -19.33 6.74 23.85
C LEU A 391 -20.12 7.66 22.91
N PHE A 392 -20.64 7.15 21.79
CA PHE A 392 -21.17 7.97 20.69
C PHE A 392 -22.54 7.52 20.19
N GLU A 393 -23.13 6.48 20.77
CA GLU A 393 -24.38 5.87 20.33
C GLU A 393 -24.38 5.39 18.86
N LYS A 394 -23.21 5.10 18.33
CA LYS A 394 -22.99 4.72 16.92
C LYS A 394 -22.05 3.52 16.79
N SER A 395 -22.24 2.73 15.71
CA SER A 395 -21.21 1.76 15.31
C SER A 395 -19.92 2.48 14.90
N PRO A 396 -18.73 1.99 15.30
CA PRO A 396 -17.46 2.57 14.89
C PRO A 396 -17.04 2.18 13.46
N TYR A 397 -17.78 1.29 12.80
CA TYR A 397 -17.54 0.81 11.44
C TYR A 397 -18.85 0.66 10.65
N LYS A 398 -18.74 0.79 9.32
CA LYS A 398 -19.84 0.63 8.36
C LYS A 398 -19.92 -0.80 7.81
N ASN A 399 -18.76 -1.37 7.50
CA ASN A 399 -18.64 -2.67 6.85
C ASN A 399 -17.67 -3.57 7.62
N VAL A 400 -18.00 -4.87 7.70
CA VAL A 400 -17.16 -5.89 8.36
C VAL A 400 -16.89 -7.00 7.36
N LEU A 401 -15.61 -7.24 7.10
CA LEU A 401 -15.12 -8.34 6.28
C LEU A 401 -14.60 -9.42 7.22
N VAL A 402 -15.17 -10.61 7.14
CA VAL A 402 -14.78 -11.72 8.00
C VAL A 402 -13.99 -12.72 7.17
N ASN A 403 -12.74 -12.95 7.56
CA ASN A 403 -11.87 -13.92 6.90
C ASN A 403 -12.04 -15.31 7.51
N GLY A 404 -12.03 -16.33 6.65
CA GLY A 404 -11.92 -17.74 7.04
C GLY A 404 -10.49 -18.10 7.46
N LEU A 405 -10.30 -19.33 7.88
CA LEU A 405 -8.99 -19.82 8.27
C LEU A 405 -8.18 -20.25 7.03
N VAL A 406 -6.88 -19.97 7.08
CA VAL A 406 -5.93 -20.55 6.15
C VAL A 406 -5.39 -21.84 6.76
N LEU A 407 -5.72 -22.97 6.14
CA LEU A 407 -5.34 -24.31 6.57
C LEU A 407 -4.10 -24.77 5.82
N ALA A 408 -3.42 -25.77 6.34
CA ALA A 408 -2.37 -26.49 5.63
C ALA A 408 -2.94 -27.20 4.39
N GLU A 409 -2.08 -27.64 3.47
CA GLU A 409 -2.50 -28.30 2.23
C GLU A 409 -3.36 -29.56 2.46
N ASP A 410 -3.13 -30.24 3.59
CA ASP A 410 -3.92 -31.41 4.04
C ASP A 410 -5.27 -31.04 4.71
N GLY A 411 -5.64 -29.75 4.72
CA GLY A 411 -6.86 -29.25 5.33
C GLY A 411 -6.83 -29.12 6.85
N LYS A 412 -5.70 -29.41 7.50
CA LYS A 412 -5.57 -29.25 8.95
C LYS A 412 -5.11 -27.84 9.32
N LYS A 413 -5.36 -27.47 10.57
CA LYS A 413 -4.87 -26.20 11.12
C LYS A 413 -3.34 -26.13 11.06
N MET A 414 -2.82 -25.03 10.54
CA MET A 414 -1.39 -24.75 10.52
C MET A 414 -0.81 -24.71 11.95
N SER A 415 0.30 -25.38 12.17
CA SER A 415 0.95 -25.45 13.47
C SER A 415 2.47 -25.44 13.33
N LYS A 416 3.14 -24.55 14.06
CA LYS A 416 4.61 -24.51 14.17
C LYS A 416 5.19 -25.84 14.65
N ARG A 417 4.48 -26.53 15.57
CA ARG A 417 4.90 -27.85 16.08
C ARG A 417 4.87 -28.91 15.00
N LEU A 418 3.85 -28.90 14.13
CA LEU A 418 3.66 -29.89 13.07
C LEU A 418 4.47 -29.55 11.82
N LYS A 419 4.96 -28.32 11.66
CA LYS A 419 5.66 -27.83 10.46
C LYS A 419 4.90 -28.16 9.17
N ASN A 420 3.59 -28.07 9.19
CA ASN A 420 2.70 -28.51 8.12
C ASN A 420 2.33 -27.38 7.14
N TYR A 421 3.10 -26.32 7.10
CA TYR A 421 2.97 -25.22 6.14
C TYR A 421 4.34 -24.73 5.72
N PRO A 422 4.49 -24.18 4.49
CA PRO A 422 5.78 -23.64 4.05
C PRO A 422 6.12 -22.34 4.82
N GLU A 423 7.41 -22.16 5.07
CA GLU A 423 7.90 -20.89 5.65
C GLU A 423 7.56 -19.72 4.72
N MET A 424 7.04 -18.62 5.27
CA MET A 424 6.56 -17.50 4.48
C MET A 424 7.68 -16.81 3.70
N ASP A 425 8.87 -16.68 4.29
CA ASP A 425 10.04 -16.11 3.61
C ASP A 425 10.47 -16.94 2.40
N TYR A 426 10.41 -18.26 2.51
CA TYR A 426 10.63 -19.15 1.36
C TYR A 426 9.64 -18.87 0.23
N MET A 427 8.35 -18.77 0.56
CA MET A 427 7.29 -18.51 -0.41
C MET A 427 7.45 -17.14 -1.08
N ILE A 428 7.76 -16.10 -0.31
CA ILE A 428 7.97 -14.74 -0.81
C ILE A 428 9.20 -14.69 -1.74
N ASN A 429 10.30 -15.31 -1.33
CA ASN A 429 11.53 -15.32 -2.13
C ASN A 429 11.38 -16.11 -3.44
N LYS A 430 10.59 -17.20 -3.44
CA LYS A 430 10.40 -18.07 -4.60
C LYS A 430 9.36 -17.56 -5.58
N TYR A 431 8.24 -17.06 -5.11
CA TYR A 431 7.08 -16.71 -5.94
C TYR A 431 6.74 -15.22 -5.92
N GLY A 432 7.29 -14.45 -4.99
CA GLY A 432 6.95 -13.06 -4.76
C GLY A 432 5.68 -12.87 -3.91
N ALA A 433 5.63 -11.77 -3.19
CA ALA A 433 4.49 -11.43 -2.32
C ALA A 433 3.18 -11.25 -3.10
N ASP A 434 3.23 -10.74 -4.33
CA ASP A 434 2.05 -10.52 -5.16
C ASP A 434 1.28 -11.82 -5.50
N ALA A 435 2.00 -12.92 -5.74
CA ALA A 435 1.38 -14.20 -6.04
C ALA A 435 0.64 -14.76 -4.82
N ILE A 436 1.23 -14.63 -3.63
CA ILE A 436 0.62 -15.06 -2.37
C ILE A 436 -0.61 -14.21 -2.07
N ARG A 437 -0.49 -12.88 -2.21
CA ARG A 437 -1.61 -11.95 -2.01
C ARG A 437 -2.78 -12.28 -2.93
N LEU A 438 -2.51 -12.44 -4.22
CA LEU A 438 -3.55 -12.74 -5.20
C LEU A 438 -4.19 -14.11 -4.94
N PHE A 439 -3.42 -15.12 -4.51
CA PHE A 439 -3.94 -16.42 -4.12
C PHE A 439 -4.94 -16.30 -2.97
N LEU A 440 -4.57 -15.59 -1.92
CA LEU A 440 -5.43 -15.41 -0.75
C LEU A 440 -6.67 -14.55 -1.08
N MET A 441 -6.48 -13.43 -1.79
CA MET A 441 -7.56 -12.50 -2.13
C MET A 441 -8.53 -13.07 -3.19
N ASN A 442 -8.10 -14.01 -4.01
CA ASN A 442 -8.96 -14.73 -4.97
C ASN A 442 -9.63 -15.98 -4.38
N SER A 443 -9.34 -16.29 -3.11
CA SER A 443 -9.85 -17.48 -2.44
C SER A 443 -11.15 -17.21 -1.66
N PRO A 444 -11.91 -18.27 -1.30
CA PRO A 444 -13.07 -18.14 -0.42
C PRO A 444 -12.76 -17.60 0.98
N ALA A 445 -11.49 -17.60 1.40
CA ALA A 445 -11.08 -17.08 2.70
C ALA A 445 -11.55 -15.64 2.94
N VAL A 446 -11.57 -14.78 1.92
CA VAL A 446 -12.05 -13.40 2.05
C VAL A 446 -13.58 -13.27 2.22
N ARG A 447 -14.27 -14.40 2.27
CA ARG A 447 -15.73 -14.48 2.55
C ARG A 447 -16.06 -15.37 3.75
N GLY A 448 -15.12 -15.57 4.65
CA GLY A 448 -15.32 -16.32 5.89
C GLY A 448 -15.31 -17.84 5.73
N GLU A 449 -14.94 -18.37 4.58
CA GLU A 449 -14.78 -19.81 4.33
C GLU A 449 -13.31 -20.22 4.48
N ASP A 450 -13.06 -21.40 4.98
CA ASP A 450 -11.69 -21.90 5.14
C ASP A 450 -11.07 -22.25 3.78
N VAL A 451 -9.76 -22.03 3.64
CA VAL A 451 -8.99 -22.37 2.45
C VAL A 451 -7.74 -23.15 2.79
N ALA A 452 -7.49 -24.25 2.07
CA ALA A 452 -6.20 -24.95 2.12
C ALA A 452 -5.16 -24.16 1.31
N PHE A 453 -4.03 -23.84 1.95
CA PHE A 453 -2.93 -23.13 1.28
C PHE A 453 -2.21 -24.10 0.32
N SER A 454 -2.13 -23.71 -0.94
CA SER A 454 -1.49 -24.54 -1.98
C SER A 454 -0.31 -23.80 -2.61
N GLU A 455 0.89 -24.34 -2.43
CA GLU A 455 2.10 -23.81 -3.09
C GLU A 455 1.95 -23.88 -4.63
N LYS A 456 1.35 -24.95 -5.15
CA LYS A 456 1.04 -25.10 -6.58
C LYS A 456 0.12 -23.98 -7.07
N GLY A 457 -0.93 -23.66 -6.31
CA GLY A 457 -1.86 -22.57 -6.64
C GLY A 457 -1.17 -21.21 -6.70
N VAL A 458 -0.25 -20.93 -5.78
CA VAL A 458 0.57 -19.71 -5.79
C VAL A 458 1.48 -19.67 -7.01
N SER A 459 2.16 -20.79 -7.32
CA SER A 459 3.04 -20.93 -8.50
C SER A 459 2.29 -20.71 -9.81
N GLU A 460 1.07 -21.23 -9.92
CA GLU A 460 0.23 -21.03 -11.10
C GLU A 460 -0.14 -19.55 -11.30
N LEU A 461 -0.54 -18.84 -10.25
CA LEU A 461 -0.85 -17.42 -10.35
C LEU A 461 0.39 -16.59 -10.68
N GLN A 462 1.55 -16.91 -10.07
CA GLN A 462 2.80 -16.27 -10.43
C GLN A 462 3.10 -16.40 -11.93
N SER A 463 2.98 -17.59 -12.50
CA SER A 463 3.25 -17.82 -13.91
C SER A 463 2.18 -17.24 -14.84
N LYS A 464 0.90 -17.51 -14.55
CA LYS A 464 -0.24 -17.18 -15.42
C LYS A 464 -0.65 -15.71 -15.37
N VAL A 465 -0.34 -15.00 -14.28
CA VAL A 465 -0.71 -13.58 -14.12
C VAL A 465 0.52 -12.69 -14.19
N MET A 466 1.42 -12.76 -13.19
CA MET A 466 2.59 -11.89 -13.11
C MET A 466 3.57 -12.14 -14.27
N GLY A 467 3.86 -13.42 -14.55
CA GLY A 467 4.75 -13.81 -15.66
C GLY A 467 4.22 -13.39 -17.02
N ARG A 468 2.93 -13.62 -17.28
CA ARG A 468 2.31 -13.17 -18.54
C ARG A 468 2.31 -11.65 -18.70
N LEU A 469 1.99 -10.91 -17.63
CA LEU A 469 1.99 -9.46 -17.67
C LEU A 469 3.38 -8.90 -17.97
N ARG A 470 4.42 -9.43 -17.31
CA ARG A 470 5.82 -9.08 -17.60
C ARG A 470 6.24 -9.44 -19.03
N ASN A 471 5.79 -10.59 -19.54
CA ASN A 471 6.05 -10.96 -20.94
C ASN A 471 5.40 -9.97 -21.92
N VAL A 472 4.20 -9.52 -21.65
CA VAL A 472 3.53 -8.47 -22.46
C VAL A 472 4.30 -7.16 -22.38
N LEU A 473 4.73 -6.75 -21.20
CA LEU A 473 5.54 -5.56 -21.00
C LEU A 473 6.86 -5.66 -21.77
N SER A 474 7.60 -6.76 -21.59
CA SER A 474 8.88 -6.97 -22.28
C SER A 474 8.73 -6.97 -23.80
N PHE A 475 7.65 -7.59 -24.30
CA PHE A 475 7.36 -7.59 -25.72
C PHE A 475 7.07 -6.17 -26.24
N TRP A 476 6.27 -5.39 -25.54
CA TRP A 476 6.00 -3.99 -25.87
C TRP A 476 7.29 -3.16 -25.87
N GLN A 477 8.15 -3.33 -24.87
CA GLN A 477 9.44 -2.62 -24.76
C GLN A 477 10.40 -2.92 -25.91
N MET A 478 10.33 -4.09 -26.55
CA MET A 478 11.17 -4.42 -27.72
C MET A 478 10.85 -3.54 -28.95
N TYR A 479 9.63 -3.00 -29.02
CA TYR A 479 9.14 -2.22 -30.17
C TYR A 479 8.80 -0.78 -29.83
N GLU A 480 8.95 -0.40 -28.54
CA GLU A 480 8.68 0.96 -28.07
C GLU A 480 9.52 1.96 -28.85
N ASN A 481 8.89 3.02 -29.31
CA ASN A 481 9.53 4.17 -29.90
C ASN A 481 9.21 5.44 -29.10
N SER A 482 9.95 6.53 -29.34
CA SER A 482 9.79 7.82 -28.65
C SER A 482 8.46 8.52 -28.97
N GLU A 483 7.75 8.10 -30.02
CA GLU A 483 6.47 8.70 -30.45
C GLU A 483 5.29 8.10 -29.64
N LYS A 484 4.72 8.90 -28.75
CA LYS A 484 3.61 8.49 -27.88
C LYS A 484 2.27 8.76 -28.54
N GLY A 485 1.80 7.81 -29.37
CA GLY A 485 0.48 7.86 -30.01
C GLY A 485 -0.69 7.81 -29.01
N LYS A 486 -1.87 8.30 -29.43
CA LYS A 486 -3.12 8.06 -28.69
C LYS A 486 -3.73 6.73 -29.11
N PRO A 487 -4.30 5.93 -28.18
CA PRO A 487 -4.93 4.66 -28.53
C PRO A 487 -6.13 4.89 -29.46
N ARG A 488 -6.14 4.23 -30.61
CA ARG A 488 -7.22 4.25 -31.58
C ARG A 488 -7.90 2.88 -31.62
N ARG A 489 -9.15 2.84 -32.07
CA ARG A 489 -9.99 1.61 -32.14
C ARG A 489 -10.28 1.22 -33.59
N LYS A 490 -9.31 1.40 -34.48
CA LYS A 490 -9.50 1.10 -35.91
C LYS A 490 -9.49 -0.41 -36.17
N ASN A 491 -8.52 -1.12 -35.58
CA ASN A 491 -8.44 -2.56 -35.69
C ASN A 491 -9.42 -3.21 -34.72
N ILE A 492 -10.04 -4.31 -35.11
CA ILE A 492 -11.05 -5.02 -34.31
C ILE A 492 -10.46 -5.55 -32.98
N LEU A 493 -9.20 -5.99 -32.96
CA LEU A 493 -8.52 -6.44 -31.77
C LEU A 493 -8.30 -5.27 -30.79
N ASP A 494 -7.97 -4.07 -31.31
CA ASP A 494 -7.81 -2.87 -30.48
C ASP A 494 -9.14 -2.43 -29.87
N ALA A 495 -10.20 -2.43 -30.68
CA ALA A 495 -11.55 -2.13 -30.23
C ALA A 495 -12.01 -3.12 -29.15
N TRP A 496 -11.72 -4.41 -29.36
CA TRP A 496 -12.06 -5.47 -28.41
C TRP A 496 -11.30 -5.36 -27.09
N ILE A 497 -9.96 -5.25 -27.10
CA ILE A 497 -9.19 -5.26 -25.86
C ILE A 497 -9.49 -4.02 -25.01
N ILE A 498 -9.75 -2.85 -25.64
CA ILE A 498 -10.16 -1.66 -24.90
C ILE A 498 -11.58 -1.83 -24.32
N ALA A 499 -12.52 -2.42 -25.07
CA ALA A 499 -13.87 -2.69 -24.59
C ALA A 499 -13.82 -3.71 -23.41
N ARG A 500 -12.99 -4.73 -23.52
CA ARG A 500 -12.77 -5.74 -22.47
C ARG A 500 -12.14 -5.13 -21.20
N LEU A 501 -11.19 -4.19 -21.37
CA LEU A 501 -10.63 -3.42 -20.26
C LEU A 501 -11.71 -2.59 -19.55
N ASP A 502 -12.52 -1.85 -20.31
CA ASP A 502 -13.59 -1.02 -19.75
C ASP A 502 -14.64 -1.88 -19.01
N GLU A 503 -14.97 -3.07 -19.51
CA GLU A 503 -15.84 -4.06 -18.86
C GLU A 503 -15.18 -4.56 -17.56
N THR A 504 -13.90 -4.97 -17.61
CA THR A 504 -13.14 -5.42 -16.44
C THR A 504 -13.06 -4.35 -15.34
N ILE A 505 -12.80 -3.09 -15.71
CA ILE A 505 -12.81 -1.97 -14.75
C ILE A 505 -14.17 -1.86 -14.06
N LYS A 506 -15.25 -1.99 -14.81
CA LYS A 506 -16.61 -1.94 -14.26
C LYS A 506 -16.86 -3.09 -13.27
N GLU A 507 -16.60 -4.33 -13.70
CA GLU A 507 -16.82 -5.54 -12.87
C GLU A 507 -16.01 -5.50 -11.56
N VAL A 508 -14.74 -5.15 -11.66
CA VAL A 508 -13.85 -5.03 -10.48
C VAL A 508 -14.32 -3.90 -9.57
N THR A 509 -14.71 -2.75 -10.14
CA THR A 509 -15.20 -1.61 -9.35
C THR A 509 -16.49 -1.96 -8.60
N GLU A 510 -17.44 -2.61 -9.26
CA GLU A 510 -18.70 -3.04 -8.64
C GLU A 510 -18.45 -4.07 -7.53
N SER A 511 -17.57 -5.05 -7.77
CA SER A 511 -17.18 -6.06 -6.78
C SER A 511 -16.52 -5.44 -5.56
N LEU A 512 -15.52 -4.56 -5.75
CA LEU A 512 -14.82 -3.92 -4.64
C LEU A 512 -15.71 -2.93 -3.87
N ASN A 513 -16.62 -2.22 -4.54
CA ASN A 513 -17.63 -1.41 -3.86
C ASN A 513 -18.59 -2.26 -3.02
N GLY A 514 -18.77 -3.52 -3.42
CA GLY A 514 -19.52 -4.54 -2.66
C GLY A 514 -18.71 -5.20 -1.56
N TYR A 515 -17.39 -4.96 -1.49
CA TYR A 515 -16.40 -5.70 -0.66
C TYR A 515 -16.32 -7.19 -1.03
N GLU A 516 -16.66 -7.55 -2.28
CA GLU A 516 -16.54 -8.89 -2.83
C GLU A 516 -15.15 -9.06 -3.47
N ILE A 517 -14.12 -9.21 -2.64
CA ILE A 517 -12.72 -9.12 -3.04
C ILE A 517 -12.34 -10.21 -4.05
N ASP A 518 -12.74 -11.46 -3.81
CA ASP A 518 -12.45 -12.59 -4.70
C ASP A 518 -13.12 -12.42 -6.08
N ARG A 519 -14.33 -11.88 -6.11
CA ARG A 519 -15.04 -11.59 -7.36
C ARG A 519 -14.38 -10.48 -8.15
N GLY A 520 -13.75 -9.52 -7.47
CA GLY A 520 -12.96 -8.47 -8.13
C GLY A 520 -11.62 -8.98 -8.67
N ALA A 521 -11.03 -10.03 -8.09
CA ALA A 521 -9.77 -10.61 -8.56
C ALA A 521 -9.92 -11.37 -9.88
N ARG A 522 -11.00 -12.13 -10.07
CA ARG A 522 -11.22 -13.01 -11.23
C ARG A 522 -11.21 -12.28 -12.57
N PRO A 523 -11.95 -11.18 -12.78
CA PRO A 523 -11.94 -10.45 -14.05
C PRO A 523 -10.54 -9.94 -14.44
N ILE A 524 -9.68 -9.62 -13.45
CA ILE A 524 -8.28 -9.21 -13.69
C ILE A 524 -7.48 -10.39 -14.26
N ILE A 525 -7.61 -11.58 -13.66
CA ILE A 525 -6.91 -12.79 -14.09
C ILE A 525 -7.31 -13.15 -15.52
N ASP A 526 -8.61 -13.14 -15.80
CA ASP A 526 -9.16 -13.42 -17.13
C ASP A 526 -8.71 -12.39 -18.17
N PHE A 527 -8.69 -11.11 -17.78
CA PHE A 527 -8.23 -10.04 -18.68
C PHE A 527 -6.74 -10.18 -19.05
N ILE A 528 -5.88 -10.60 -18.14
CA ILE A 528 -4.46 -10.83 -18.44
C ILE A 528 -4.28 -12.01 -19.40
N ASP A 529 -5.11 -13.04 -19.29
CA ASP A 529 -5.15 -14.13 -20.26
C ASP A 529 -5.57 -13.62 -21.65
N ASP A 530 -6.65 -12.86 -21.73
CA ASP A 530 -7.15 -12.23 -22.94
C ASP A 530 -6.09 -11.32 -23.60
N LEU A 531 -5.41 -10.49 -22.79
CA LEU A 531 -4.36 -9.60 -23.26
C LEU A 531 -3.16 -10.36 -23.85
N SER A 532 -2.67 -11.38 -23.13
CA SER A 532 -1.46 -12.11 -23.54
C SER A 532 -1.75 -13.11 -24.67
N ASN A 533 -2.75 -13.98 -24.49
CA ASN A 533 -2.99 -15.14 -25.34
C ASN A 533 -3.82 -14.82 -26.60
N TRP A 534 -4.55 -13.70 -26.58
CA TRP A 534 -5.33 -13.27 -27.74
C TRP A 534 -4.82 -11.97 -28.32
N TYR A 535 -4.87 -10.86 -27.59
CA TYR A 535 -4.54 -9.56 -28.14
C TYR A 535 -3.08 -9.48 -28.61
N VAL A 536 -2.12 -9.70 -27.73
CA VAL A 536 -0.69 -9.56 -28.08
C VAL A 536 -0.26 -10.65 -29.06
N ARG A 537 -0.65 -11.90 -28.83
CA ARG A 537 -0.30 -13.00 -29.73
C ARG A 537 -0.79 -12.75 -31.16
N ARG A 538 -2.02 -12.29 -31.33
CA ARG A 538 -2.62 -11.99 -32.64
C ARG A 538 -2.10 -10.69 -33.27
N SER A 539 -1.63 -9.77 -32.47
CA SER A 539 -1.12 -8.49 -32.93
C SER A 539 0.39 -8.49 -33.21
N ARG A 540 1.12 -9.61 -33.02
CA ARG A 540 2.58 -9.65 -33.15
C ARG A 540 3.12 -9.09 -34.46
N ASP A 541 2.48 -9.38 -35.57
CA ASP A 541 2.93 -8.92 -36.88
C ASP A 541 2.65 -7.43 -37.08
N ARG A 542 1.63 -6.89 -36.41
CA ARG A 542 1.32 -5.46 -36.40
C ARG A 542 2.43 -4.63 -35.76
N PHE A 543 3.07 -5.13 -34.71
CA PHE A 543 4.21 -4.45 -34.04
C PHE A 543 5.45 -4.35 -34.96
N LYS A 544 5.52 -5.20 -35.98
CA LYS A 544 6.61 -5.25 -36.97
C LYS A 544 6.20 -4.69 -38.33
N SER A 545 4.94 -4.28 -38.48
CA SER A 545 4.35 -3.88 -39.76
C SER A 545 5.10 -2.68 -40.35
N ASP A 546 5.26 -2.70 -41.67
CA ASP A 546 5.70 -1.55 -42.49
C ASP A 546 4.63 -0.43 -42.52
N ASP A 547 3.35 -0.75 -42.27
CA ASP A 547 2.32 0.24 -42.01
C ASP A 547 2.57 0.93 -40.67
N LYS A 548 3.20 2.11 -40.75
CA LYS A 548 3.53 2.93 -39.59
C LYS A 548 2.29 3.24 -38.73
N SER A 549 1.10 3.47 -39.36
CA SER A 549 -0.12 3.79 -38.61
C SER A 549 -0.63 2.64 -37.80
N ASP A 550 -0.65 1.41 -38.34
CA ASP A 550 -1.12 0.22 -37.61
C ASP A 550 -0.13 -0.19 -36.49
N ARG A 551 1.17 -0.06 -36.77
CA ARG A 551 2.22 -0.28 -35.75
C ARG A 551 2.09 0.69 -34.57
N GLU A 552 1.94 1.99 -34.84
CA GLU A 552 1.77 3.01 -33.81
C GLU A 552 0.47 2.82 -33.00
N ASP A 553 -0.63 2.46 -33.68
CA ASP A 553 -1.90 2.17 -33.01
C ASP A 553 -1.77 0.97 -32.06
N SER A 554 -1.12 -0.14 -32.49
CA SER A 554 -0.91 -1.33 -31.65
C SER A 554 -0.03 -1.04 -30.42
N LEU A 555 1.04 -0.26 -30.59
CA LEU A 555 1.92 0.18 -29.49
C LEU A 555 1.18 1.09 -28.50
N ALA A 556 0.42 2.08 -29.02
CA ALA A 556 -0.32 3.02 -28.18
C ALA A 556 -1.44 2.34 -27.38
N VAL A 557 -2.14 1.39 -28.02
CA VAL A 557 -3.20 0.61 -27.34
C VAL A 557 -2.60 -0.28 -26.25
N THR A 558 -1.52 -1.01 -26.54
CA THR A 558 -0.87 -1.87 -25.54
C THR A 558 -0.38 -1.05 -24.35
N ARG A 559 0.28 0.08 -24.60
CA ARG A 559 0.71 1.01 -23.54
C ARG A 559 -0.45 1.48 -22.68
N PHE A 560 -1.54 1.91 -23.32
CA PHE A 560 -2.75 2.35 -22.62
C PHE A 560 -3.32 1.24 -21.75
N VAL A 561 -3.45 0.03 -22.28
CA VAL A 561 -3.98 -1.14 -21.57
C VAL A 561 -3.10 -1.51 -20.38
N LEU A 562 -1.78 -1.58 -20.57
CA LEU A 562 -0.82 -1.86 -19.48
C LEU A 562 -0.92 -0.82 -18.36
N ARG A 563 -1.06 0.47 -18.71
CA ARG A 563 -1.20 1.52 -17.71
C ARG A 563 -2.49 1.40 -16.89
N GLU A 564 -3.62 1.18 -17.54
CA GLU A 564 -4.91 1.14 -16.85
C GLU A 564 -5.09 -0.16 -16.06
N ILE A 565 -4.62 -1.32 -16.59
CA ILE A 565 -4.69 -2.58 -15.85
C ILE A 565 -3.78 -2.54 -14.61
N SER A 566 -2.62 -1.89 -14.67
CA SER A 566 -1.75 -1.71 -13.50
C SER A 566 -2.45 -0.93 -12.39
N ARG A 567 -3.20 0.12 -12.72
CA ARG A 567 -4.00 0.88 -11.74
C ARG A 567 -5.08 0.02 -11.11
N LEU A 568 -5.71 -0.84 -11.90
CA LEU A 568 -6.76 -1.75 -11.44
C LEU A 568 -6.20 -2.87 -10.54
N MET A 569 -5.01 -3.36 -10.85
CA MET A 569 -4.32 -4.43 -10.11
C MET A 569 -3.67 -3.97 -8.80
N ALA A 570 -3.37 -2.68 -8.67
CA ALA A 570 -2.57 -2.16 -7.56
C ALA A 570 -3.02 -2.62 -6.16
N PRO A 571 -4.30 -2.71 -5.81
CA PRO A 571 -4.73 -3.24 -4.52
C PRO A 571 -4.43 -4.74 -4.31
N TYR A 572 -4.41 -5.53 -5.39
CA TYR A 572 -4.19 -6.98 -5.34
C TYR A 572 -2.72 -7.35 -5.40
N THR A 573 -2.00 -6.77 -6.35
CA THR A 573 -0.60 -7.10 -6.70
C THR A 573 0.24 -5.83 -6.78
N PRO A 574 0.52 -5.18 -5.62
CA PRO A 574 1.08 -3.83 -5.56
C PRO A 574 2.46 -3.70 -6.22
N PHE A 575 3.30 -4.73 -6.18
CA PHE A 575 4.67 -4.64 -6.68
C PHE A 575 4.74 -4.74 -8.20
N VAL A 576 4.12 -5.76 -8.80
CA VAL A 576 4.11 -5.89 -10.27
C VAL A 576 3.28 -4.79 -10.93
N ALA A 577 2.23 -4.33 -10.28
CA ALA A 577 1.44 -3.21 -10.77
C ALA A 577 2.29 -1.92 -10.83
N ASP A 578 3.09 -1.64 -9.82
CA ASP A 578 3.99 -0.47 -9.81
C ASP A 578 5.13 -0.61 -10.83
N GLU A 579 5.72 -1.80 -10.94
CA GLU A 579 6.74 -2.14 -11.95
C GLU A 579 6.25 -1.83 -13.36
N VAL A 580 5.10 -2.38 -13.73
CA VAL A 580 4.52 -2.19 -15.07
C VAL A 580 4.08 -0.74 -15.30
N TYR A 581 3.44 -0.13 -14.32
CA TYR A 581 2.99 1.27 -14.41
C TYR A 581 4.15 2.23 -14.66
N ARG A 582 5.25 2.11 -13.91
CA ARG A 582 6.44 2.94 -14.08
C ARG A 582 7.09 2.78 -15.44
N ALA A 583 7.06 1.57 -16.01
CA ALA A 583 7.62 1.30 -17.32
C ALA A 583 6.84 1.96 -18.46
N VAL A 584 5.51 2.10 -18.31
CA VAL A 584 4.63 2.64 -19.38
C VAL A 584 4.12 4.07 -19.11
N SER A 585 4.40 4.64 -17.93
CA SER A 585 3.97 5.99 -17.57
C SER A 585 4.96 7.06 -18.01
N ASP A 586 4.44 8.25 -18.33
CA ASP A 586 5.26 9.44 -18.60
C ASP A 586 5.75 10.13 -17.32
N LYS A 587 5.21 9.74 -16.18
CA LYS A 587 5.50 10.32 -14.89
C LYS A 587 6.28 9.30 -14.05
N PHE A 588 7.41 9.71 -13.51
CA PHE A 588 8.20 8.93 -12.54
C PHE A 588 7.47 8.82 -11.18
N GLN A 589 6.20 8.44 -11.21
CA GLN A 589 5.39 8.31 -10.00
C GLN A 589 4.94 6.86 -9.82
N SER A 590 4.74 6.47 -8.56
CA SER A 590 4.16 5.19 -8.23
C SER A 590 2.70 5.10 -8.66
N VAL A 591 2.25 3.94 -9.09
CA VAL A 591 0.84 3.64 -9.35
C VAL A 591 -0.05 3.91 -8.13
N HIS A 592 0.52 3.78 -6.93
CA HIS A 592 -0.20 3.98 -5.67
C HIS A 592 -0.52 5.46 -5.37
N LEU A 593 0.02 6.40 -6.13
CA LEU A 593 -0.32 7.83 -6.08
C LEU A 593 -1.39 8.20 -7.11
N GLU A 594 -1.79 7.27 -7.97
CA GLU A 594 -2.82 7.50 -8.99
C GLU A 594 -4.23 7.32 -8.42
N THR A 595 -5.20 7.88 -9.13
CA THR A 595 -6.61 7.68 -8.83
C THR A 595 -7.11 6.37 -9.43
N TRP A 596 -8.19 5.81 -8.88
CA TRP A 596 -8.84 4.63 -9.42
C TRP A 596 -9.24 4.81 -10.90
N PRO A 597 -9.01 3.82 -11.79
CA PRO A 597 -9.35 3.93 -13.20
C PRO A 597 -10.87 4.05 -13.37
N LYS A 598 -11.28 4.91 -14.30
CA LYS A 598 -12.71 5.10 -14.63
C LYS A 598 -13.04 4.32 -15.90
N GLY A 599 -13.83 3.29 -15.79
CA GLY A 599 -14.40 2.59 -16.95
C GLY A 599 -15.27 3.53 -17.79
N LYS A 600 -15.16 3.39 -19.12
CA LYS A 600 -15.99 4.12 -20.08
C LYS A 600 -17.16 3.24 -20.54
N ARG A 601 -18.11 3.85 -21.23
CA ARG A 601 -19.12 3.08 -21.95
C ARG A 601 -18.43 2.27 -23.05
N PHE A 602 -18.63 0.96 -23.05
CA PHE A 602 -18.02 0.03 -23.99
C PHE A 602 -19.04 -0.56 -24.95
N ASP A 603 -18.57 -1.01 -26.10
CA ASP A 603 -19.40 -1.63 -27.13
C ASP A 603 -19.67 -3.10 -26.79
N LYS A 604 -20.89 -3.39 -26.36
CA LYS A 604 -21.32 -4.76 -26.02
C LYS A 604 -21.34 -5.69 -27.19
N LYS A 605 -21.52 -5.14 -28.42
CA LYS A 605 -21.56 -5.94 -29.64
C LYS A 605 -20.16 -6.49 -29.94
N VAL A 606 -19.13 -5.66 -29.86
CA VAL A 606 -17.73 -6.07 -30.03
C VAL A 606 -17.36 -7.20 -29.06
N LEU A 607 -17.75 -7.08 -27.78
CA LEU A 607 -17.50 -8.13 -26.78
C LEU A 607 -18.24 -9.43 -27.11
N LYS A 608 -19.51 -9.34 -27.49
CA LYS A 608 -20.32 -10.49 -27.85
C LYS A 608 -19.76 -11.20 -29.11
N ASP A 609 -19.49 -10.45 -30.18
CA ASP A 609 -19.00 -11.01 -31.44
C ASP A 609 -17.62 -11.66 -31.23
N MET A 610 -16.73 -11.05 -30.45
CA MET A 610 -15.43 -11.66 -30.12
C MET A 610 -15.54 -12.91 -29.24
N LYS A 611 -16.48 -12.93 -28.29
CA LYS A 611 -16.77 -14.12 -27.50
C LYS A 611 -17.23 -15.27 -28.40
N THR A 612 -18.20 -15.01 -29.28
CA THR A 612 -18.69 -15.97 -30.27
C THR A 612 -17.55 -16.45 -31.19
N THR A 613 -16.70 -15.53 -31.66
CA THR A 613 -15.50 -15.88 -32.47
C THR A 613 -14.61 -16.88 -31.74
N ARG A 614 -14.30 -16.62 -30.46
CA ARG A 614 -13.46 -17.52 -29.65
C ARG A 614 -14.10 -18.86 -29.37
N GLU A 615 -15.41 -18.92 -29.17
CA GLU A 615 -16.17 -20.16 -29.02
C GLU A 615 -16.12 -20.98 -30.30
N ILE A 616 -16.32 -20.38 -31.46
CA ILE A 616 -16.21 -21.05 -32.77
C ILE A 616 -14.78 -21.58 -32.97
N VAL A 617 -13.77 -20.77 -32.71
CA VAL A 617 -12.37 -21.21 -32.80
C VAL A 617 -12.12 -22.44 -31.90
N SER A 618 -12.60 -22.41 -30.66
CA SER A 618 -12.45 -23.54 -29.73
C SER A 618 -13.13 -24.79 -30.27
N LEU A 619 -14.35 -24.67 -30.81
CA LEU A 619 -15.07 -25.79 -31.41
C LEU A 619 -14.36 -26.32 -32.67
N GLY A 620 -13.89 -25.44 -33.54
CA GLY A 620 -13.15 -25.83 -34.74
C GLY A 620 -11.85 -26.57 -34.43
N LEU A 621 -11.11 -26.12 -33.40
CA LEU A 621 -9.91 -26.79 -32.94
C LEU A 621 -10.22 -28.14 -32.27
N MET A 622 -11.33 -28.24 -31.54
CA MET A 622 -11.79 -29.50 -30.95
C MET A 622 -12.17 -30.51 -32.03
N GLU A 623 -12.85 -30.11 -33.10
CA GLU A 623 -13.17 -30.95 -34.24
C GLU A 623 -11.88 -31.46 -34.94
N ARG A 624 -10.89 -30.58 -35.14
CA ARG A 624 -9.58 -30.98 -35.65
C ARG A 624 -8.92 -32.09 -34.77
N GLN A 625 -8.98 -31.92 -33.45
CA GLN A 625 -8.41 -32.85 -32.50
C GLN A 625 -9.11 -34.21 -32.55
N LYS A 626 -10.45 -34.22 -32.62
CA LYS A 626 -11.23 -35.47 -32.77
C LYS A 626 -10.85 -36.28 -34.05
N LEU A 627 -10.54 -35.52 -35.09
CA LEU A 627 -10.17 -36.10 -36.41
C LEU A 627 -8.65 -36.34 -36.54
N ASN A 628 -7.86 -36.11 -35.50
CA ASN A 628 -6.39 -36.18 -35.49
C ASN A 628 -5.71 -35.33 -36.58
N ILE A 629 -6.34 -34.23 -37.00
CA ILE A 629 -5.79 -33.31 -37.99
C ILE A 629 -4.96 -32.25 -37.28
N LYS A 630 -3.67 -32.18 -37.57
CA LYS A 630 -2.76 -31.17 -37.02
C LYS A 630 -3.25 -29.73 -37.38
N VAL A 631 -3.21 -28.80 -36.44
CA VAL A 631 -3.62 -27.39 -36.70
C VAL A 631 -2.82 -26.76 -37.85
N LYS A 632 -1.59 -27.18 -38.07
CA LYS A 632 -0.74 -26.69 -39.16
C LYS A 632 -1.19 -27.12 -40.55
N GLN A 633 -1.90 -28.22 -40.67
CA GLN A 633 -2.50 -28.66 -41.95
C GLN A 633 -3.64 -27.71 -42.29
N PRO A 634 -3.53 -26.88 -43.31
CA PRO A 634 -4.67 -26.05 -43.75
C PRO A 634 -5.81 -26.94 -44.28
N LEU A 635 -7.04 -26.52 -44.02
CA LEU A 635 -8.23 -27.14 -44.56
C LEU A 635 -8.95 -26.14 -45.45
N LYS A 636 -9.84 -26.64 -46.28
CA LYS A 636 -10.57 -25.81 -47.27
C LYS A 636 -11.51 -24.85 -46.55
N SER A 637 -12.43 -25.34 -45.74
CA SER A 637 -13.42 -24.47 -45.12
C SER A 637 -13.88 -24.94 -43.73
N LEU A 638 -14.40 -23.98 -42.97
CA LEU A 638 -15.18 -24.20 -41.75
C LEU A 638 -16.59 -23.60 -41.99
N THR A 639 -17.62 -24.40 -41.84
CA THR A 639 -19.00 -23.94 -41.83
C THR A 639 -19.39 -23.54 -40.42
N ILE A 640 -19.98 -22.36 -40.23
CA ILE A 640 -20.45 -21.82 -38.95
C ILE A 640 -21.93 -21.41 -39.03
N THR A 641 -22.59 -21.30 -37.88
CA THR A 641 -24.02 -20.94 -37.77
C THR A 641 -24.25 -19.46 -37.57
N GLU A 642 -23.28 -18.74 -37.00
CA GLU A 642 -23.38 -17.33 -36.63
C GLU A 642 -22.90 -16.40 -37.75
N LYS A 643 -23.65 -15.31 -37.96
CA LYS A 643 -23.23 -14.26 -38.88
C LYS A 643 -22.34 -13.24 -38.20
N LEU A 644 -21.07 -13.23 -38.55
CA LEU A 644 -20.05 -12.31 -38.06
C LEU A 644 -19.55 -11.39 -39.19
N SER A 645 -18.98 -10.23 -38.84
CA SER A 645 -18.34 -9.37 -39.84
C SER A 645 -17.02 -9.97 -40.32
N LYS A 646 -16.54 -9.49 -41.46
CA LYS A 646 -15.34 -9.97 -42.15
C LYS A 646 -14.12 -10.08 -41.19
N ASP A 647 -13.90 -9.05 -40.37
CA ASP A 647 -12.76 -9.02 -39.45
C ASP A 647 -12.75 -10.22 -38.47
N TYR A 648 -13.92 -10.64 -37.99
CA TYR A 648 -14.02 -11.81 -37.11
C TYR A 648 -13.88 -13.12 -37.86
N LEU A 649 -14.36 -13.18 -39.11
CA LEU A 649 -14.19 -14.35 -39.96
C LEU A 649 -12.71 -14.58 -40.29
N GLU A 650 -11.94 -13.53 -40.54
CA GLU A 650 -10.50 -13.60 -40.73
C GLU A 650 -9.78 -14.14 -39.47
N LEU A 651 -10.20 -13.72 -38.27
CA LEU A 651 -9.65 -14.29 -37.02
C LEU A 651 -9.94 -15.78 -36.89
N ILE A 652 -11.14 -16.23 -37.26
CA ILE A 652 -11.51 -17.67 -37.25
C ILE A 652 -10.68 -18.45 -38.27
N GLN A 653 -10.55 -17.92 -39.50
CA GLN A 653 -9.74 -18.52 -40.56
C GLN A 653 -8.31 -18.80 -40.11
N ASP A 654 -7.69 -17.79 -39.52
CA ASP A 654 -6.31 -17.89 -39.06
C ASP A 654 -6.15 -18.88 -37.91
N GLU A 655 -7.02 -18.82 -36.90
CA GLU A 655 -6.91 -19.63 -35.69
C GLU A 655 -7.22 -21.11 -35.95
N VAL A 656 -8.25 -21.36 -36.78
CA VAL A 656 -8.63 -22.72 -37.12
C VAL A 656 -7.81 -23.23 -38.31
N ASN A 657 -7.07 -22.37 -39.02
CA ASN A 657 -6.29 -22.64 -40.22
C ASN A 657 -7.15 -23.25 -41.35
N VAL A 658 -8.14 -22.48 -41.79
CA VAL A 658 -9.01 -22.77 -42.94
C VAL A 658 -8.89 -21.67 -43.97
N LYS A 659 -9.13 -21.99 -45.26
CA LYS A 659 -9.04 -21.00 -46.36
C LYS A 659 -10.26 -20.09 -46.41
N GLU A 660 -11.41 -20.59 -46.00
CA GLU A 660 -12.64 -19.82 -45.95
C GLU A 660 -13.56 -20.24 -44.80
N VAL A 661 -14.43 -19.31 -44.38
CA VAL A 661 -15.53 -19.58 -43.47
C VAL A 661 -16.84 -19.41 -44.14
N LEU A 662 -17.65 -20.45 -44.12
CA LEU A 662 -18.98 -20.53 -44.79
C LEU A 662 -20.10 -20.46 -43.75
N PHE A 663 -21.29 -20.07 -44.17
CA PHE A 663 -22.48 -20.06 -43.31
C PHE A 663 -23.37 -21.26 -43.62
N GLY A 664 -23.84 -21.97 -42.59
CA GLY A 664 -24.70 -23.12 -42.70
C GLY A 664 -25.49 -23.41 -41.42
N GLU A 665 -26.17 -24.55 -41.37
CA GLU A 665 -27.06 -24.91 -40.27
C GLU A 665 -26.29 -25.55 -39.09
N THR A 666 -25.13 -26.14 -39.38
CA THR A 666 -24.30 -26.82 -38.35
C THR A 666 -22.84 -26.46 -38.52
N LEU A 667 -22.09 -26.44 -37.42
CA LEU A 667 -20.62 -26.27 -37.43
C LEU A 667 -19.99 -27.56 -37.98
N SER A 668 -19.20 -27.43 -39.06
CA SER A 668 -18.49 -28.56 -39.66
C SER A 668 -17.21 -28.11 -40.38
N LEU A 669 -16.21 -28.99 -40.34
CA LEU A 669 -14.94 -28.82 -41.08
C LEU A 669 -15.00 -29.60 -42.38
N ASP A 670 -14.58 -28.98 -43.49
CA ASP A 670 -14.22 -29.67 -44.70
C ASP A 670 -12.87 -30.38 -44.48
N THR A 671 -12.89 -31.67 -44.47
CA THR A 671 -11.73 -32.52 -44.18
C THR A 671 -11.02 -33.05 -45.38
N GLU A 672 -11.48 -32.75 -46.59
CA GLU A 672 -10.83 -33.11 -47.85
C GLU A 672 -9.51 -32.34 -47.98
N ILE A 673 -8.39 -33.08 -47.97
CA ILE A 673 -7.06 -32.50 -48.10
C ILE A 673 -6.61 -32.69 -49.55
N THR A 674 -6.71 -31.59 -50.30
CA THR A 674 -6.18 -31.56 -51.69
C THR A 674 -4.64 -31.57 -51.67
N ASP A 675 -4.03 -31.88 -52.83
CA ASP A 675 -2.58 -31.90 -52.96
C ASP A 675 -1.93 -30.52 -52.62
N ASP A 676 -2.58 -29.42 -53.01
CA ASP A 676 -2.10 -28.09 -52.65
C ASP A 676 -2.18 -27.81 -51.15
N LEU A 677 -3.23 -28.21 -50.50
CA LEU A 677 -3.38 -28.06 -49.05
C LEU A 677 -2.37 -28.95 -48.30
N ARG A 678 -2.04 -30.12 -48.85
CA ARG A 678 -1.02 -31.01 -48.32
C ARG A 678 0.37 -30.37 -48.41
N LYS A 679 0.74 -29.89 -49.60
CA LYS A 679 2.03 -29.21 -49.84
C LYS A 679 2.18 -28.01 -48.92
N GLU A 680 1.14 -27.21 -48.72
CA GLU A 680 1.15 -26.09 -47.80
C GLU A 680 1.32 -26.55 -46.32
N GLY A 681 0.72 -27.65 -45.93
CA GLY A 681 0.88 -28.26 -44.62
C GLY A 681 2.33 -28.66 -44.34
N ASP A 682 2.92 -29.38 -45.33
CA ASP A 682 4.33 -29.82 -45.25
C ASP A 682 5.27 -28.63 -45.22
N PHE A 683 5.01 -27.59 -46.02
CA PHE A 683 5.75 -26.32 -46.00
C PHE A 683 5.70 -25.63 -44.59
N ARG A 684 4.56 -25.56 -43.97
CA ARG A 684 4.41 -24.93 -42.65
C ARG A 684 5.14 -25.71 -41.55
N GLU A 685 5.23 -27.03 -41.66
CA GLU A 685 6.07 -27.82 -40.76
C GLU A 685 7.55 -27.57 -40.99
N LEU A 686 8.01 -27.53 -42.25
CA LEU A 686 9.37 -27.14 -42.61
C LEU A 686 9.74 -25.75 -42.11
N LEU A 687 8.89 -24.74 -42.34
CA LEU A 687 9.11 -23.35 -41.92
C LEU A 687 9.35 -23.27 -40.39
N ARG A 688 8.50 -23.94 -39.60
CA ARG A 688 8.66 -23.96 -38.16
C ARG A 688 9.98 -24.65 -37.73
N PHE A 689 10.33 -25.71 -38.41
CA PHE A 689 11.57 -26.42 -38.13
C PHE A 689 12.80 -25.54 -38.39
N VAL A 690 12.81 -24.80 -39.50
CA VAL A 690 13.85 -23.84 -39.83
C VAL A 690 13.93 -22.73 -38.75
N GLN A 691 12.78 -22.22 -38.28
CA GLN A 691 12.75 -21.26 -37.18
C GLN A 691 13.31 -21.84 -35.87
N SER A 692 13.07 -23.14 -35.57
CA SER A 692 13.69 -23.80 -34.42
C SER A 692 15.20 -23.90 -34.55
N LEU A 693 15.69 -24.28 -35.72
CA LEU A 693 17.12 -24.34 -35.99
C LEU A 693 17.82 -22.98 -35.84
N ARG A 694 17.15 -21.91 -36.27
CA ARG A 694 17.65 -20.54 -36.04
C ARG A 694 17.76 -20.20 -34.56
N LYS A 695 16.77 -20.57 -33.77
CA LYS A 695 16.76 -20.37 -32.32
C LYS A 695 17.87 -21.17 -31.63
N ASP A 696 18.03 -22.42 -32.02
CA ASP A 696 19.07 -23.31 -31.45
C ASP A 696 20.47 -22.83 -31.80
N ALA A 697 20.61 -22.17 -32.96
CA ALA A 697 21.83 -21.47 -33.38
C ALA A 697 22.00 -20.08 -32.74
N ASN A 698 21.16 -19.65 -31.80
CA ASN A 698 21.17 -18.34 -31.14
C ASN A 698 21.17 -17.13 -32.12
N LEU A 699 20.47 -17.26 -33.24
CA LEU A 699 20.35 -16.21 -34.24
C LEU A 699 19.25 -15.20 -33.85
N ASN A 700 19.55 -13.92 -34.09
CA ASN A 700 18.57 -12.85 -33.90
C ASN A 700 17.51 -12.86 -35.01
N PRO A 701 16.31 -12.30 -34.80
CA PRO A 701 15.28 -12.20 -35.84
C PRO A 701 15.74 -11.50 -37.13
N GLU A 702 16.66 -10.54 -37.02
CA GLU A 702 17.17 -9.73 -38.13
C GLU A 702 18.35 -10.39 -38.89
N ASP A 703 18.90 -11.48 -38.37
CA ASP A 703 19.97 -12.19 -39.01
C ASP A 703 19.48 -12.88 -40.28
N SER A 704 20.16 -12.67 -41.42
CA SER A 704 19.91 -13.41 -42.65
C SER A 704 20.74 -14.67 -42.72
N VAL A 705 20.18 -15.77 -43.18
CA VAL A 705 20.84 -17.07 -43.26
C VAL A 705 20.74 -17.69 -44.65
N THR A 706 21.74 -18.49 -45.01
CA THR A 706 21.64 -19.44 -46.12
C THR A 706 21.04 -20.75 -45.58
N LEU A 707 20.00 -21.23 -46.24
CA LEU A 707 19.34 -22.52 -45.93
C LEU A 707 19.81 -23.58 -46.89
N PHE A 708 20.43 -24.63 -46.37
CA PHE A 708 20.77 -25.81 -47.13
C PHE A 708 19.69 -26.86 -46.95
N VAL A 709 19.20 -27.42 -48.06
CA VAL A 709 18.11 -28.38 -48.08
C VAL A 709 18.49 -29.61 -48.89
N ASP A 710 18.43 -30.78 -48.31
CA ASP A 710 18.48 -32.07 -48.98
C ASP A 710 17.13 -32.74 -48.88
N THR A 711 16.50 -33.02 -50.01
CA THR A 711 15.16 -33.56 -50.13
C THR A 711 14.94 -34.16 -51.54
N ASP A 712 13.85 -34.91 -51.71
CA ASP A 712 13.40 -35.45 -52.99
C ASP A 712 12.79 -34.37 -53.89
N GLU A 713 12.35 -34.80 -55.09
CA GLU A 713 11.73 -33.88 -56.05
C GLU A 713 10.44 -33.25 -55.55
N ALA A 714 9.64 -33.98 -54.76
CA ALA A 714 8.40 -33.43 -54.16
C ALA A 714 8.75 -32.36 -53.11
N GLY A 715 9.78 -32.55 -52.31
CA GLY A 715 10.27 -31.55 -51.36
C GLY A 715 10.86 -30.33 -52.02
N LYS A 716 11.57 -30.46 -53.14
CA LYS A 716 12.04 -29.32 -53.93
C LYS A 716 10.89 -28.49 -54.50
N GLU A 717 9.84 -29.17 -54.97
CA GLU A 717 8.64 -28.51 -55.46
C GLU A 717 7.99 -27.65 -54.38
N ILE A 718 7.87 -28.18 -53.16
CA ILE A 718 7.31 -27.45 -51.98
C ILE A 718 8.17 -26.23 -51.68
N VAL A 719 9.50 -26.38 -51.54
CA VAL A 719 10.42 -25.31 -51.23
C VAL A 719 10.36 -24.22 -52.30
N ASN A 720 10.35 -24.58 -53.59
CA ASN A 720 10.29 -23.63 -54.68
C ASN A 720 8.92 -22.91 -54.74
N THR A 721 7.80 -23.60 -54.49
CA THR A 721 6.46 -23.02 -54.51
C THR A 721 6.33 -21.95 -53.41
N PHE A 722 6.90 -22.16 -52.25
CA PHE A 722 6.81 -21.26 -51.09
C PHE A 722 8.13 -20.54 -50.79
N GLU A 723 9.03 -20.42 -51.76
CA GLU A 723 10.35 -19.77 -51.58
C GLU A 723 10.25 -18.36 -51.00
N SER A 724 9.32 -17.53 -51.51
CA SER A 724 9.10 -16.17 -51.04
C SER A 724 8.71 -16.12 -49.58
N ASP A 725 7.83 -17.01 -49.17
CA ASP A 725 7.33 -17.07 -47.77
C ASP A 725 8.41 -17.57 -46.83
N LEU A 726 9.22 -18.55 -47.28
CA LEU A 726 10.34 -19.07 -46.51
C LEU A 726 11.41 -17.97 -46.28
N LYS A 727 11.76 -17.24 -47.35
CA LYS A 727 12.73 -16.12 -47.30
C LYS A 727 12.24 -15.02 -46.36
N LYS A 728 11.00 -14.58 -46.49
CA LYS A 728 10.41 -13.52 -45.68
C LYS A 728 10.23 -13.90 -44.22
N THR A 729 9.71 -15.09 -43.94
CA THR A 729 9.28 -15.47 -42.59
C THR A 729 10.41 -16.09 -41.77
N ALA A 730 11.36 -16.79 -42.41
CA ALA A 730 12.49 -17.41 -41.72
C ALA A 730 13.82 -16.62 -41.89
N GLY A 731 13.81 -15.44 -42.49
CA GLY A 731 15.03 -14.63 -42.71
C GLY A 731 16.06 -15.38 -43.54
N VAL A 732 15.61 -16.13 -44.55
CA VAL A 732 16.47 -16.86 -45.47
C VAL A 732 16.84 -15.97 -46.64
N LYS A 733 18.15 -15.75 -46.82
CA LYS A 733 18.70 -14.97 -47.95
C LYS A 733 18.77 -15.84 -49.22
N GLU A 734 19.24 -17.05 -49.05
CA GLU A 734 19.50 -17.97 -50.15
C GLU A 734 19.12 -19.40 -49.76
N ILE A 735 18.60 -20.17 -50.70
CA ILE A 735 18.25 -21.58 -50.55
C ILE A 735 19.15 -22.38 -51.47
N VAL A 736 19.85 -23.36 -50.92
CA VAL A 736 20.81 -24.21 -51.68
C VAL A 736 20.38 -25.66 -51.55
N PHE A 737 20.04 -26.28 -52.66
CA PHE A 737 19.75 -27.72 -52.66
C PHE A 737 21.06 -28.49 -52.79
N VAL A 738 21.44 -29.19 -51.72
CA VAL A 738 22.69 -29.96 -51.68
C VAL A 738 22.60 -31.05 -50.62
N LYS A 739 23.19 -32.22 -50.94
CA LYS A 739 23.36 -33.26 -49.92
C LYS A 739 24.35 -32.78 -48.88
N LYS A 740 23.89 -32.52 -47.68
CA LYS A 740 24.69 -32.04 -46.58
C LYS A 740 24.16 -32.58 -45.26
N GLU A 741 25.06 -32.83 -44.32
CA GLU A 741 24.67 -33.15 -42.95
C GLU A 741 23.84 -32.02 -42.35
N GLY A 742 22.72 -32.36 -41.73
CA GLY A 742 21.79 -31.41 -41.16
C GLY A 742 20.80 -32.12 -40.21
N SER A 743 19.86 -31.35 -39.69
CA SER A 743 18.78 -31.91 -38.88
C SER A 743 17.65 -32.39 -39.78
N GLU A 744 17.12 -33.59 -39.50
CA GLU A 744 16.06 -34.21 -40.27
C GLU A 744 14.68 -33.84 -39.74
N ILE A 745 13.75 -33.56 -40.62
CA ILE A 745 12.33 -33.43 -40.35
C ILE A 745 11.54 -34.28 -41.34
N ASN A 746 10.61 -35.10 -40.84
CA ASN A 746 9.65 -35.81 -41.65
C ASN A 746 8.24 -35.21 -41.40
N THR A 747 7.64 -34.67 -42.46
CA THR A 747 6.31 -34.05 -42.38
C THR A 747 5.20 -35.06 -42.51
N GLY A 748 5.53 -36.32 -42.72
CA GLY A 748 4.60 -37.44 -42.94
C GLY A 748 4.45 -37.77 -44.43
N ASN A 749 4.66 -36.81 -45.33
CA ASN A 749 4.60 -37.01 -46.77
C ASN A 749 5.98 -36.82 -47.43
N VAL A 750 6.81 -35.94 -46.90
CA VAL A 750 8.15 -35.61 -47.43
C VAL A 750 9.14 -35.51 -46.30
N SER A 751 10.39 -35.93 -46.55
CA SER A 751 11.49 -35.77 -45.62
C SER A 751 12.46 -34.70 -46.09
N PHE A 752 12.90 -33.86 -45.16
CA PHE A 752 13.89 -32.82 -45.41
C PHE A 752 15.05 -32.95 -44.43
N ILE A 753 16.27 -32.85 -44.93
CA ILE A 753 17.45 -32.65 -44.09
C ILE A 753 17.90 -31.18 -44.31
N VAL A 754 17.88 -30.41 -43.24
CA VAL A 754 18.07 -28.96 -43.33
C VAL A 754 19.17 -28.50 -42.36
N SER A 755 19.96 -27.52 -42.83
CA SER A 755 20.90 -26.80 -41.98
C SER A 755 20.91 -25.32 -42.33
N VAL A 756 21.16 -24.46 -41.34
CA VAL A 756 21.24 -23.01 -41.50
C VAL A 756 22.66 -22.52 -41.25
N LYS A 757 23.11 -21.57 -42.07
CA LYS A 757 24.43 -20.93 -41.90
C LYS A 757 24.23 -19.41 -42.04
N LYS A 758 24.78 -18.63 -41.11
CA LYS A 758 24.83 -17.15 -41.14
C LYS A 758 25.76 -16.67 -42.22
#